data_97a757410ee23935f26d14907b7cae96
#
_entry.id   97a757410ee23935f26d14907b7cae96
#
_cell.length_a   1.000
_cell.length_b   1.000
_cell.length_c   1.000
_cell.angle_alpha   90.00
_cell.angle_beta   90.00
_cell.angle_gamma   90.00
#
_symmetry.space_group_name_H-M   'P 1'
#
loop_
_entity.id
_entity.type
_entity.pdbx_description
1 polymer ?
#
loop_
_entity_poly.entity_id
_entity_poly.type
_entity_poly.pdbx_seq_one_letter_code
_entity_poly.pdbx_strand_id
1 'polypeptide(L)'
;MLFCLLILLVPQGLWAQELYTGYIKDAATQQPLGGVTIQASSGHKSMSQPNGRFTLETPAVIERIAFTFLGYKSQDIVNPRTGQELQVLLQPTAASLQEVVVTGYETGRPLLQTAGAVSLIDREVIARFDESSLTRAVNTVPGVRMEERAPASYRLSIRGSTLRSPYGIRNVKIYFNGIPFTEANGTTALNLLDAGNIGSIEILKGPTASLYGAGTGGTVLLEPQRPVPGSHTLEVGTTIGDYGLRRYAATAGVATENSSILVQYTKQKYGGYREQAAMDRDVLLLSSEFKLSARQTLAANLMYSNLYYELPGGLTQEQYNQDPRQARGGQFGSVAQQASLDLEGINIGLKQEYDFNDSFRNTTALYGLHKFKDNPFNTDYERNTNQEFGGRTSFAYTQQLGSILATYTLGGEFQRGFEAARTYDNNGGTPGNLRTDDEVVAKAGFVFAQAELELPAGIIATAALSLNDARYEITRLGSGAYKYEKDFDGVLSPRVAILKQLTDKITAHASVSSGFSPPTEEEILTSDGQLNEDLEAEKGTNYEAGIRGSLADSRFNFDVVGFYFNLKETIVSQQDVSSVAVFRNVGSTRQKGVETSMAYTLLNQPTQTLSLLKVWASYTYSHFRFREYQKGETDLSGKKLTGVAPHAVTAGLDFNTRVGLYLNLTGNYADRIPLNDENTVYATSYVVAAAKLGLRKQLGAHFGLDVFGGVDNLTDEKYSLGNDLNAFGGRFFQPAPDRNYYGGISLKYTL
;
A
#
# COMPACT_ATOMS: atom_id res chain seq x y z
N MET A 1 -4.13 77.30 37.39
CA MET A 1 -5.20 76.49 36.69
C MET A 1 -4.80 75.05 36.76
N LEU A 2 -5.37 74.32 37.72
CA LEU A 2 -5.08 72.96 38.07
C LEU A 2 -5.97 72.08 37.17
N PHE A 3 -5.39 71.15 36.40
CA PHE A 3 -6.16 70.13 35.68
C PHE A 3 -5.86 68.78 36.35
N CYS A 4 -6.85 68.22 37.07
CA CYS A 4 -6.83 66.91 37.66
C CYS A 4 -6.91 65.82 36.58
N LEU A 5 -5.90 64.94 36.48
CA LEU A 5 -5.91 63.71 35.70
C LEU A 5 -6.54 62.59 36.56
N LEU A 6 -7.77 62.23 36.28
CA LEU A 6 -8.44 61.07 36.90
C LEU A 6 -7.97 59.82 36.18
N ILE A 7 -7.10 59.05 36.82
CA ILE A 7 -6.74 57.67 36.32
C ILE A 7 -7.85 56.73 36.78
N LEU A 8 -8.65 56.24 35.83
CA LEU A 8 -9.58 55.12 36.01
C LEU A 8 -8.78 53.81 36.15
N LEU A 9 -8.62 53.34 37.37
CA LEU A 9 -8.23 51.97 37.69
C LEU A 9 -9.40 51.04 37.33
N VAL A 10 -9.31 50.40 36.18
CA VAL A 10 -10.12 49.21 35.84
C VAL A 10 -9.55 48.05 36.65
N PRO A 11 -10.28 47.40 37.54
CA PRO A 11 -9.79 46.17 38.16
C PRO A 11 -9.66 45.09 37.10
N GLN A 12 -8.45 44.72 36.76
CA GLN A 12 -8.20 43.46 36.03
C GLN A 12 -8.58 42.34 36.99
N GLY A 13 -9.75 41.75 36.75
CA GLY A 13 -10.16 40.54 37.45
C GLY A 13 -9.12 39.46 37.20
N LEU A 14 -8.40 39.07 38.22
CA LEU A 14 -7.61 37.86 38.26
C LEU A 14 -8.60 36.69 38.13
N TRP A 15 -8.77 36.20 36.92
CA TRP A 15 -9.49 34.96 36.68
C TRP A 15 -8.58 33.85 37.22
N ALA A 16 -8.97 33.21 38.32
CA ALA A 16 -8.29 32.04 38.82
C ALA A 16 -8.43 30.94 37.76
N GLN A 17 -7.33 30.56 37.12
CA GLN A 17 -7.29 29.41 36.25
C GLN A 17 -7.26 28.14 37.10
N GLU A 18 -8.16 27.20 36.78
CA GLU A 18 -8.17 25.90 37.42
C GLU A 18 -7.18 24.98 36.70
N LEU A 19 -6.30 24.34 37.47
CA LEU A 19 -5.21 23.53 36.98
C LEU A 19 -5.47 22.05 37.33
N TYR A 20 -5.59 21.19 36.31
CA TYR A 20 -5.69 19.75 36.46
C TYR A 20 -4.41 19.10 35.99
N THR A 21 -3.80 18.28 36.83
CA THR A 21 -2.54 17.57 36.51
C THR A 21 -2.67 16.10 36.83
N GLY A 22 -1.85 15.30 36.18
CA GLY A 22 -1.84 13.84 36.44
C GLY A 22 -0.90 13.08 35.52
N TYR A 23 -0.99 11.75 35.62
CA TYR A 23 -0.25 10.83 34.78
C TYR A 23 -1.21 9.88 34.08
N ILE A 24 -0.92 9.64 32.82
CA ILE A 24 -1.65 8.67 31.96
C ILE A 24 -0.73 7.51 31.68
N LYS A 25 -1.19 6.31 31.96
CA LYS A 25 -0.44 5.07 31.74
C LYS A 25 -1.31 4.05 30.99
N ASP A 26 -0.62 3.20 30.27
CA ASP A 26 -1.22 1.98 29.73
C ASP A 26 -1.65 1.07 30.88
N ALA A 27 -2.92 0.70 30.93
CA ALA A 27 -3.48 -0.15 32.00
C ALA A 27 -2.80 -1.52 32.07
N ALA A 28 -2.24 -1.97 30.96
CA ALA A 28 -1.62 -3.25 30.75
C ALA A 28 -0.17 -3.30 31.17
N THR A 29 0.60 -2.42 30.57
CA THR A 29 2.07 -2.41 30.70
C THR A 29 2.52 -1.49 31.83
N GLN A 30 1.62 -0.64 32.37
CA GLN A 30 1.90 0.41 33.34
C GLN A 30 2.90 1.47 32.79
N GLN A 31 3.14 1.46 31.48
CA GLN A 31 4.01 2.43 30.84
C GLN A 31 3.31 3.76 30.68
N PRO A 32 4.04 4.88 30.76
CA PRO A 32 3.48 6.20 30.50
C PRO A 32 3.02 6.29 29.05
N LEU A 33 1.87 6.94 28.84
CA LEU A 33 1.31 7.22 27.52
C LEU A 33 1.46 8.70 27.19
N GLY A 34 2.37 9.00 26.27
CA GLY A 34 2.53 10.33 25.67
C GLY A 34 1.61 10.49 24.47
N GLY A 35 1.16 11.74 24.22
CA GLY A 35 0.32 12.06 23.06
C GLY A 35 -1.17 11.76 23.25
N VAL A 36 -1.61 11.42 24.46
CA VAL A 36 -3.05 11.27 24.78
C VAL A 36 -3.72 12.63 24.72
N THR A 37 -4.79 12.75 23.96
CA THR A 37 -5.60 13.97 23.92
C THR A 37 -6.48 14.05 25.17
N ILE A 38 -6.39 15.16 25.90
CA ILE A 38 -7.16 15.48 27.10
C ILE A 38 -8.09 16.62 26.73
N GLN A 39 -9.39 16.42 26.88
CA GLN A 39 -10.41 17.43 26.55
C GLN A 39 -11.34 17.67 27.70
N ALA A 40 -11.43 18.94 28.13
CA ALA A 40 -12.40 19.38 29.14
C ALA A 40 -13.81 19.52 28.54
N SER A 41 -14.84 19.42 29.40
CA SER A 41 -16.24 19.74 29.03
C SER A 41 -16.42 21.19 28.59
N SER A 42 -15.52 22.09 28.97
CA SER A 42 -15.43 23.49 28.51
C SER A 42 -14.84 23.66 27.11
N GLY A 43 -14.38 22.57 26.45
CA GLY A 43 -13.75 22.59 25.14
C GLY A 43 -12.23 22.78 25.15
N HIS A 44 -11.61 23.11 26.29
CA HIS A 44 -10.16 23.23 26.42
C HIS A 44 -9.48 21.87 26.19
N LYS A 45 -8.36 21.88 25.49
CA LYS A 45 -7.60 20.67 25.15
C LYS A 45 -6.16 20.78 25.61
N SER A 46 -5.58 19.64 25.94
CA SER A 46 -4.15 19.47 26.23
C SER A 46 -3.72 18.09 25.72
N MET A 47 -2.41 17.83 25.76
CA MET A 47 -1.85 16.52 25.43
C MET A 47 -0.91 16.03 26.51
N SER A 48 -0.84 14.72 26.76
CA SER A 48 0.13 14.16 27.68
C SER A 48 1.55 14.20 27.09
N GLN A 49 2.51 14.49 27.95
CA GLN A 49 3.94 14.42 27.64
C GLN A 49 4.41 12.96 27.47
N PRO A 50 5.60 12.71 26.89
CA PRO A 50 6.12 11.36 26.69
C PRO A 50 6.23 10.51 27.98
N ASN A 51 6.44 11.17 29.13
CA ASN A 51 6.43 10.53 30.45
C ASN A 51 5.03 10.28 31.02
N GLY A 52 3.99 10.50 30.20
CA GLY A 52 2.59 10.35 30.57
C GLY A 52 2.01 11.50 31.40
N ARG A 53 2.82 12.48 31.78
CA ARG A 53 2.33 13.63 32.57
C ARG A 53 1.48 14.54 31.69
N PHE A 54 0.39 15.04 32.24
CA PHE A 54 -0.44 16.05 31.59
C PHE A 54 -0.74 17.23 32.51
N THR A 55 -1.02 18.37 31.88
CA THR A 55 -1.49 19.59 32.52
C THR A 55 -2.61 20.16 31.66
N LEU A 56 -3.76 20.42 32.26
CA LEU A 56 -4.93 21.02 31.61
C LEU A 56 -5.36 22.24 32.40
N GLU A 57 -5.31 23.40 31.73
CA GLU A 57 -5.73 24.69 32.31
C GLU A 57 -7.14 25.02 31.80
N THR A 58 -8.00 25.42 32.71
CA THR A 58 -9.38 25.83 32.37
C THR A 58 -9.77 27.10 33.12
N PRO A 59 -10.62 27.96 32.54
CA PRO A 59 -11.04 29.20 33.18
C PRO A 59 -12.01 29.01 34.34
N ALA A 60 -12.56 27.79 34.53
CA ALA A 60 -13.48 27.45 35.62
C ALA A 60 -13.40 25.95 35.90
N VAL A 61 -13.97 25.53 37.01
CA VAL A 61 -14.15 24.11 37.37
C VAL A 61 -14.98 23.39 36.28
N ILE A 62 -14.53 22.21 35.88
CA ILE A 62 -15.14 21.43 34.80
C ILE A 62 -15.84 20.17 35.34
N GLU A 63 -16.92 19.76 34.68
CA GLU A 63 -17.69 18.60 35.06
C GLU A 63 -17.07 17.28 34.58
N ARG A 64 -16.27 17.32 33.47
CA ARG A 64 -15.71 16.10 32.87
C ARG A 64 -14.40 16.43 32.16
N ILE A 65 -13.47 15.47 32.25
CA ILE A 65 -12.28 15.38 31.41
C ILE A 65 -12.35 14.08 30.63
N ALA A 66 -12.30 14.15 29.30
CA ALA A 66 -12.21 13.01 28.42
C ALA A 66 -10.75 12.79 28.02
N PHE A 67 -10.29 11.53 28.07
CA PHE A 67 -8.96 11.09 27.65
C PHE A 67 -9.14 10.16 26.45
N THR A 68 -8.53 10.53 25.31
CA THR A 68 -8.62 9.77 24.08
C THR A 68 -7.23 9.53 23.49
N PHE A 69 -6.97 8.29 23.09
CA PHE A 69 -5.71 7.90 22.46
C PHE A 69 -5.96 6.77 21.45
N LEU A 70 -5.29 6.84 20.31
CA LEU A 70 -5.47 5.84 19.26
C LEU A 70 -5.04 4.45 19.76
N GLY A 71 -5.91 3.45 19.57
CA GLY A 71 -5.68 2.09 20.08
C GLY A 71 -6.05 1.88 21.55
N TYR A 72 -6.70 2.87 22.20
CA TYR A 72 -7.14 2.78 23.58
C TYR A 72 -8.60 3.14 23.73
N LYS A 73 -9.26 2.53 24.71
CA LYS A 73 -10.63 2.86 25.06
C LYS A 73 -10.65 4.25 25.71
N SER A 74 -11.49 5.14 25.18
CA SER A 74 -11.69 6.47 25.77
C SER A 74 -12.15 6.34 27.21
N GLN A 75 -11.60 7.16 28.10
CA GLN A 75 -11.94 7.20 29.52
C GLN A 75 -12.36 8.61 29.91
N ASP A 76 -13.46 8.70 30.64
CA ASP A 76 -13.97 9.96 31.21
C ASP A 76 -13.76 9.98 32.71
N ILE A 77 -13.29 11.11 33.23
CA ILE A 77 -13.31 11.40 34.66
C ILE A 77 -14.37 12.48 34.89
N VAL A 78 -15.36 12.15 35.68
CA VAL A 78 -16.47 13.05 36.02
C VAL A 78 -16.16 13.73 37.34
N ASN A 79 -16.44 15.04 37.42
CA ASN A 79 -16.18 15.93 38.58
C ASN A 79 -14.72 15.83 39.08
N PRO A 80 -13.72 16.07 38.21
CA PRO A 80 -12.33 16.06 38.65
C PRO A 80 -12.06 17.16 39.66
N ARG A 81 -11.23 16.86 40.67
CA ARG A 81 -10.85 17.85 41.70
C ARG A 81 -9.56 18.55 41.32
N THR A 82 -9.55 19.86 41.38
CA THR A 82 -8.33 20.65 41.23
C THR A 82 -7.37 20.44 42.42
N GLY A 83 -6.07 20.47 42.13
CA GLY A 83 -5.03 20.21 43.12
C GLY A 83 -4.82 18.75 43.52
N GLN A 84 -5.59 17.82 42.96
CA GLN A 84 -5.38 16.38 43.09
C GLN A 84 -4.71 15.83 41.82
N GLU A 85 -3.60 15.15 41.98
CA GLU A 85 -2.94 14.49 40.85
C GLU A 85 -3.74 13.27 40.36
N LEU A 86 -4.23 13.34 39.13
CA LEU A 86 -5.06 12.30 38.54
C LEU A 86 -4.20 11.15 38.01
N GLN A 87 -4.59 9.90 38.30
CA GLN A 87 -3.97 8.71 37.73
C GLN A 87 -4.95 8.08 36.73
N VAL A 88 -4.60 8.12 35.45
CA VAL A 88 -5.46 7.64 34.35
C VAL A 88 -4.83 6.37 33.78
N LEU A 89 -5.58 5.29 33.77
CA LEU A 89 -5.14 4.01 33.19
C LEU A 89 -5.98 3.74 31.95
N LEU A 90 -5.44 4.05 30.77
CA LEU A 90 -6.13 3.73 29.52
C LEU A 90 -6.00 2.27 29.16
N GLN A 91 -7.12 1.65 28.85
CA GLN A 91 -7.17 0.25 28.43
C GLN A 91 -6.92 0.16 26.91
N PRO A 92 -5.89 -0.58 26.46
CA PRO A 92 -5.71 -0.83 25.04
C PRO A 92 -6.94 -1.58 24.49
N THR A 93 -7.43 -1.14 23.36
CA THR A 93 -8.49 -1.82 22.61
C THR A 93 -7.88 -2.68 21.52
N ALA A 94 -8.42 -3.87 21.29
CA ALA A 94 -8.24 -4.50 20.00
C ALA A 94 -8.86 -3.56 18.94
N ALA A 95 -8.10 -3.19 17.90
CA ALA A 95 -8.59 -2.28 16.87
C ALA A 95 -9.95 -2.74 16.36
N SER A 96 -10.99 -1.97 16.66
CA SER A 96 -12.33 -2.20 16.14
C SER A 96 -12.40 -1.66 14.73
N LEU A 97 -13.11 -2.32 13.82
CA LEU A 97 -13.40 -1.77 12.50
C LEU A 97 -14.13 -0.42 12.55
N GLN A 98 -14.71 -0.06 13.69
CA GLN A 98 -15.31 1.27 13.94
C GLN A 98 -14.25 2.37 14.17
N GLU A 99 -13.07 2.01 14.66
CA GLU A 99 -11.97 2.95 14.96
C GLU A 99 -10.96 3.05 13.80
N VAL A 100 -10.99 2.09 12.87
CA VAL A 100 -10.12 2.09 11.68
C VAL A 100 -10.67 3.05 10.65
N VAL A 101 -10.08 4.22 10.55
CA VAL A 101 -10.38 5.23 9.51
C VAL A 101 -9.62 4.88 8.24
N VAL A 102 -10.31 4.86 7.11
CA VAL A 102 -9.73 4.71 5.78
C VAL A 102 -9.90 6.01 4.99
N THR A 103 -8.90 6.36 4.20
CA THR A 103 -8.88 7.56 3.36
C THR A 103 -9.39 7.30 1.95
N GLY A 104 -9.55 6.03 1.61
CA GLY A 104 -10.06 5.59 0.32
C GLY A 104 -11.41 6.21 -0.03
N TYR A 105 -11.63 6.45 -1.31
CA TYR A 105 -12.78 7.15 -1.89
C TYR A 105 -12.93 8.61 -1.44
N GLU A 106 -11.85 9.28 -0.99
CA GLU A 106 -11.84 10.70 -0.57
C GLU A 106 -12.75 10.99 0.65
N THR A 107 -13.06 9.99 1.48
CA THR A 107 -14.09 10.14 2.53
C THR A 107 -13.53 10.30 3.94
N GLY A 108 -12.35 9.74 4.25
CA GLY A 108 -11.77 9.82 5.61
C GLY A 108 -12.71 9.24 6.68
N ARG A 109 -13.33 8.07 6.44
CA ARG A 109 -14.38 7.47 7.28
C ARG A 109 -13.93 6.17 7.95
N PRO A 110 -14.59 5.79 9.04
CA PRO A 110 -14.47 4.43 9.57
C PRO A 110 -14.75 3.38 8.49
N LEU A 111 -13.99 2.28 8.50
CA LEU A 111 -14.14 1.21 7.52
C LEU A 111 -15.57 0.66 7.48
N LEU A 112 -16.27 0.59 8.63
CA LEU A 112 -17.68 0.20 8.71
C LEU A 112 -18.63 1.14 7.96
N GLN A 113 -18.22 2.37 7.66
CA GLN A 113 -19.01 3.37 6.95
C GLN A 113 -18.54 3.58 5.50
N THR A 114 -17.65 2.73 5.00
CA THR A 114 -17.10 2.85 3.64
C THR A 114 -17.79 1.88 2.68
N ALA A 115 -18.43 2.41 1.65
CA ALA A 115 -19.16 1.62 0.66
C ALA A 115 -18.23 1.09 -0.44
N GLY A 116 -17.61 -0.07 -0.23
CA GLY A 116 -16.73 -0.74 -1.19
C GLY A 116 -15.80 -1.76 -0.54
N ALA A 117 -15.14 -2.58 -1.37
CA ALA A 117 -14.14 -3.55 -0.94
C ALA A 117 -12.80 -2.85 -0.64
N VAL A 118 -12.61 -2.45 0.60
CA VAL A 118 -11.37 -1.83 1.10
C VAL A 118 -10.72 -2.76 2.12
N SER A 119 -9.42 -2.96 1.99
CA SER A 119 -8.62 -3.70 2.98
C SER A 119 -7.50 -2.81 3.49
N LEU A 120 -7.22 -2.91 4.79
CA LEU A 120 -6.13 -2.18 5.44
C LEU A 120 -5.09 -3.18 5.95
N ILE A 121 -3.83 -2.87 5.66
CA ILE A 121 -2.64 -3.48 6.26
C ILE A 121 -1.99 -2.40 7.13
N ASP A 122 -2.03 -2.58 8.43
CA ASP A 122 -1.40 -1.68 9.37
C ASP A 122 0.05 -2.09 9.68
N ARG A 123 0.72 -1.30 10.48
CA ARG A 123 2.11 -1.57 10.89
C ARG A 123 2.27 -2.89 11.65
N GLU A 124 1.25 -3.33 12.40
CA GLU A 124 1.30 -4.61 13.12
C GLU A 124 1.33 -5.78 12.14
N VAL A 125 0.53 -5.73 11.08
CA VAL A 125 0.52 -6.75 10.03
C VAL A 125 1.86 -6.80 9.29
N ILE A 126 2.47 -5.64 8.96
CA ILE A 126 3.80 -5.58 8.33
C ILE A 126 4.85 -6.19 9.27
N ALA A 127 4.81 -5.86 10.55
CA ALA A 127 5.77 -6.29 11.56
C ALA A 127 5.68 -7.78 11.94
N ARG A 128 4.61 -8.51 11.51
CA ARG A 128 4.54 -9.98 11.65
C ARG A 128 5.66 -10.70 10.90
N PHE A 129 6.17 -10.07 9.86
CA PHE A 129 7.18 -10.61 8.96
C PHE A 129 8.54 -9.91 9.17
N ASP A 130 9.57 -10.35 8.47
CA ASP A 130 10.74 -9.53 8.27
C ASP A 130 10.38 -8.35 7.35
N GLU A 131 11.11 -7.27 7.45
CA GLU A 131 10.87 -6.06 6.65
C GLU A 131 11.70 -6.04 5.36
N SER A 132 12.21 -7.18 4.91
CA SER A 132 12.99 -7.28 3.68
C SER A 132 12.12 -7.20 2.42
N SER A 133 10.84 -7.63 2.52
CA SER A 133 9.87 -7.62 1.41
C SER A 133 8.45 -7.34 1.93
N LEU A 134 7.64 -6.67 1.11
CA LEU A 134 6.21 -6.45 1.37
C LEU A 134 5.34 -7.66 1.00
N THR A 135 5.87 -8.61 0.25
CA THR A 135 5.11 -9.69 -0.39
C THR A 135 4.23 -10.46 0.58
N ARG A 136 4.74 -10.78 1.78
CA ARG A 136 3.97 -11.55 2.77
C ARG A 136 2.86 -10.76 3.42
N ALA A 137 3.12 -9.52 3.79
CA ALA A 137 2.11 -8.64 4.38
C ALA A 137 0.96 -8.39 3.40
N VAL A 138 1.26 -8.12 2.14
CA VAL A 138 0.25 -7.90 1.08
C VAL A 138 -0.57 -9.18 0.83
N ASN A 139 0.05 -10.36 0.86
CA ASN A 139 -0.62 -11.65 0.67
C ASN A 139 -1.53 -12.08 1.86
N THR A 140 -1.62 -11.29 2.92
CA THR A 140 -2.65 -11.48 3.96
C THR A 140 -4.03 -10.95 3.52
N VAL A 141 -4.10 -10.17 2.46
CA VAL A 141 -5.33 -9.54 1.97
C VAL A 141 -6.05 -10.44 0.97
N PRO A 142 -7.34 -10.78 1.18
CA PRO A 142 -8.08 -11.58 0.22
C PRO A 142 -8.27 -10.85 -1.11
N GLY A 143 -8.16 -11.59 -2.22
CA GLY A 143 -8.27 -11.03 -3.58
C GLY A 143 -7.01 -10.32 -4.08
N VAL A 144 -5.97 -10.24 -3.26
CA VAL A 144 -4.69 -9.62 -3.60
C VAL A 144 -3.58 -10.66 -3.57
N ARG A 145 -2.71 -10.62 -4.56
CA ARG A 145 -1.52 -11.46 -4.64
C ARG A 145 -0.33 -10.62 -5.08
N MET A 146 0.68 -10.59 -4.27
CA MET A 146 1.99 -10.03 -4.58
C MET A 146 2.98 -11.15 -4.78
N GLU A 147 3.71 -11.11 -5.87
CA GLU A 147 4.69 -12.12 -6.27
C GLU A 147 6.06 -11.47 -6.39
N GLU A 148 7.08 -12.30 -6.18
CA GLU A 148 8.48 -11.90 -6.26
C GLU A 148 9.23 -12.93 -7.10
N ARG A 149 9.63 -12.55 -8.32
CA ARG A 149 10.33 -13.42 -9.29
C ARG A 149 11.83 -13.56 -9.01
N ALA A 150 12.39 -12.51 -8.45
CA ALA A 150 13.74 -12.39 -7.90
C ALA A 150 13.66 -11.35 -6.77
N PRO A 151 14.65 -11.24 -5.88
CA PRO A 151 14.65 -10.20 -4.84
C PRO A 151 14.36 -8.82 -5.45
N ALA A 152 13.37 -8.11 -4.90
CA ALA A 152 12.85 -6.83 -5.38
C ALA A 152 12.14 -6.83 -6.76
N SER A 153 12.01 -7.96 -7.45
CA SER A 153 11.26 -8.05 -8.71
C SER A 153 9.78 -8.35 -8.45
N TYR A 154 9.02 -7.32 -8.12
CA TYR A 154 7.63 -7.45 -7.68
C TYR A 154 6.62 -7.44 -8.82
N ARG A 155 5.54 -8.23 -8.64
CA ARG A 155 4.27 -8.10 -9.37
C ARG A 155 3.14 -8.01 -8.37
N LEU A 156 2.16 -7.16 -8.62
CA LEU A 156 0.98 -7.01 -7.79
C LEU A 156 -0.27 -7.31 -8.60
N SER A 157 -1.07 -8.26 -8.12
CA SER A 157 -2.36 -8.63 -8.68
C SER A 157 -3.48 -8.29 -7.72
N ILE A 158 -4.47 -7.54 -8.19
CA ILE A 158 -5.74 -7.39 -7.52
C ILE A 158 -6.79 -8.03 -8.43
N ARG A 159 -7.47 -9.08 -7.94
CA ARG A 159 -8.50 -9.82 -8.70
C ARG A 159 -8.03 -10.26 -10.09
N GLY A 160 -6.80 -10.80 -10.18
CA GLY A 160 -6.26 -11.37 -11.44
C GLY A 160 -5.68 -10.36 -12.42
N SER A 161 -5.35 -9.14 -12.00
CA SER A 161 -4.82 -8.08 -12.86
C SER A 161 -3.39 -8.33 -13.39
N THR A 162 -2.72 -9.44 -13.01
CA THR A 162 -1.36 -9.78 -13.51
C THR A 162 -1.31 -10.38 -14.91
N LEU A 163 -2.43 -10.66 -15.54
CA LEU A 163 -2.46 -11.29 -16.87
C LEU A 163 -1.63 -10.52 -17.92
N ARG A 164 -1.63 -9.18 -17.81
CA ARG A 164 -0.85 -8.28 -18.65
C ARG A 164 0.47 -7.80 -18.03
N SER A 165 0.85 -8.30 -16.85
CA SER A 165 2.03 -7.86 -16.10
C SER A 165 3.05 -8.99 -15.98
N PRO A 166 3.86 -9.28 -17.03
CA PRO A 166 4.91 -10.29 -16.95
C PRO A 166 6.01 -9.87 -15.95
N TYR A 167 6.18 -8.59 -15.73
CA TYR A 167 7.06 -7.96 -14.75
C TYR A 167 6.47 -6.59 -14.34
N GLY A 168 6.93 -6.05 -13.21
CA GLY A 168 6.50 -4.74 -12.69
C GLY A 168 5.04 -4.73 -12.22
N ILE A 169 4.56 -3.54 -11.91
CA ILE A 169 3.16 -3.30 -11.47
C ILE A 169 2.48 -2.43 -12.52
N ARG A 170 1.41 -2.97 -13.08
CA ARG A 170 0.56 -2.33 -14.10
C ARG A 170 -0.89 -2.49 -13.69
N ASN A 171 -1.76 -1.67 -14.19
CA ASN A 171 -3.21 -1.80 -13.99
C ASN A 171 -3.68 -1.57 -12.53
N VAL A 172 -2.79 -1.12 -11.66
CA VAL A 172 -3.06 -0.73 -10.28
C VAL A 172 -2.46 0.64 -10.04
N LYS A 173 -3.28 1.62 -9.67
CA LYS A 173 -2.81 2.97 -9.35
C LYS A 173 -2.30 3.01 -7.91
N ILE A 174 -1.11 3.55 -7.68
CA ILE A 174 -0.50 3.63 -6.36
C ILE A 174 -0.23 5.08 -5.99
N TYR A 175 -0.54 5.44 -4.76
CA TYR A 175 -0.24 6.74 -4.15
C TYR A 175 0.63 6.54 -2.92
N PHE A 176 1.53 7.48 -2.67
CA PHE A 176 2.31 7.57 -1.44
C PHE A 176 2.03 8.91 -0.75
N ASN A 177 1.48 8.89 0.47
CA ASN A 177 1.04 10.07 1.23
C ASN A 177 0.08 10.99 0.43
N GLY A 178 -0.85 10.39 -0.34
CA GLY A 178 -1.79 11.10 -1.20
C GLY A 178 -1.19 11.69 -2.48
N ILE A 179 0.08 11.41 -2.79
CA ILE A 179 0.79 11.84 -4.01
C ILE A 179 0.85 10.66 -4.98
N PRO A 180 0.55 10.83 -6.29
CA PRO A 180 0.69 9.77 -7.27
C PRO A 180 2.10 9.17 -7.27
N PHE A 181 2.19 7.86 -7.18
CA PHE A 181 3.43 7.09 -7.25
C PHE A 181 3.50 6.24 -8.54
N THR A 182 2.34 5.95 -9.13
CA THR A 182 2.24 5.41 -10.49
C THR A 182 2.56 6.50 -11.49
N GLU A 183 3.47 6.24 -12.40
CA GLU A 183 3.97 7.15 -13.43
C GLU A 183 2.92 7.40 -14.53
N ALA A 184 3.08 8.48 -15.32
CA ALA A 184 2.20 8.82 -16.43
C ALA A 184 2.15 7.72 -17.52
N ASN A 185 3.22 6.94 -17.64
CA ASN A 185 3.32 5.79 -18.56
C ASN A 185 2.56 4.53 -18.06
N GLY A 186 1.91 4.60 -16.88
CA GLY A 186 1.07 3.53 -16.31
C GLY A 186 1.83 2.46 -15.52
N THR A 187 3.14 2.62 -15.31
CA THR A 187 3.96 1.69 -14.51
C THR A 187 4.23 2.20 -13.10
N THR A 188 4.60 1.32 -12.19
CA THR A 188 4.97 1.70 -10.82
C THR A 188 6.21 0.93 -10.35
N ALA A 189 7.25 1.67 -9.99
CA ALA A 189 8.47 1.12 -9.41
C ALA A 189 8.36 0.98 -7.88
N LEU A 190 7.44 0.10 -7.39
CA LEU A 190 7.22 -0.12 -5.95
C LEU A 190 8.47 -0.66 -5.23
N ASN A 191 9.38 -1.28 -5.94
CA ASN A 191 10.66 -1.81 -5.45
C ASN A 191 11.65 -0.73 -4.99
N LEU A 192 11.42 0.53 -5.34
CA LEU A 192 12.16 1.67 -4.81
C LEU A 192 11.79 1.99 -3.35
N LEU A 193 10.66 1.48 -2.84
CA LEU A 193 10.26 1.62 -1.43
C LEU A 193 10.80 0.47 -0.58
N ASP A 194 11.18 0.77 0.66
CA ASP A 194 11.45 -0.22 1.70
C ASP A 194 10.19 -0.46 2.54
N ALA A 195 9.95 -1.71 2.96
CA ALA A 195 8.79 -2.06 3.79
C ALA A 195 8.75 -1.26 5.12
N GLY A 196 9.93 -0.94 5.67
CA GLY A 196 10.06 -0.11 6.86
C GLY A 196 9.62 1.34 6.66
N ASN A 197 9.51 1.86 5.43
CA ASN A 197 9.02 3.21 5.15
C ASN A 197 7.49 3.34 5.35
N ILE A 198 6.78 2.23 5.35
CA ILE A 198 5.32 2.18 5.24
C ILE A 198 4.69 2.03 6.64
N GLY A 199 3.81 2.95 6.98
CA GLY A 199 2.98 2.93 8.18
C GLY A 199 1.70 2.12 7.98
N SER A 200 1.03 2.31 6.84
CA SER A 200 -0.15 1.54 6.46
C SER A 200 -0.33 1.45 4.94
N ILE A 201 -1.08 0.45 4.51
CA ILE A 201 -1.46 0.21 3.12
C ILE A 201 -2.98 0.03 3.05
N GLU A 202 -3.67 0.92 2.35
CA GLU A 202 -5.07 0.73 2.01
C GLU A 202 -5.17 0.19 0.58
N ILE A 203 -5.96 -0.86 0.37
CA ILE A 203 -6.16 -1.48 -0.94
C ILE A 203 -7.64 -1.39 -1.29
N LEU A 204 -7.95 -0.57 -2.28
CA LEU A 204 -9.27 -0.44 -2.89
C LEU A 204 -9.35 -1.39 -4.07
N LYS A 205 -10.20 -2.40 -3.98
CA LYS A 205 -10.26 -3.50 -4.95
C LYS A 205 -11.29 -3.26 -6.05
N GLY A 206 -10.93 -3.58 -7.28
CA GLY A 206 -11.75 -3.33 -8.48
C GLY A 206 -11.60 -1.90 -9.02
N PRO A 207 -12.32 -1.56 -10.09
CA PRO A 207 -12.17 -0.26 -10.75
C PRO A 207 -12.47 0.93 -9.84
N THR A 208 -11.50 1.80 -9.68
CA THR A 208 -11.57 3.05 -8.90
C THR A 208 -11.38 4.29 -9.77
N ALA A 209 -11.48 4.13 -11.08
CA ALA A 209 -11.19 5.18 -12.06
C ALA A 209 -12.04 6.44 -11.86
N SER A 210 -13.23 6.32 -11.27
CA SER A 210 -14.09 7.47 -10.94
C SER A 210 -13.46 8.53 -10.03
N LEU A 211 -12.35 8.20 -9.35
CA LEU A 211 -11.64 9.10 -8.42
C LEU A 211 -10.12 9.09 -8.58
N TYR A 212 -9.55 8.01 -9.14
CA TYR A 212 -8.09 7.80 -9.16
C TYR A 212 -7.53 7.62 -10.57
N GLY A 213 -8.34 7.79 -11.62
CA GLY A 213 -7.89 7.65 -12.99
C GLY A 213 -7.73 6.21 -13.44
N ALA A 214 -6.94 5.99 -14.49
CA ALA A 214 -6.77 4.70 -15.13
C ALA A 214 -6.26 3.60 -14.18
N GLY A 215 -6.89 2.43 -14.26
CA GLY A 215 -6.57 1.23 -13.48
C GLY A 215 -7.82 0.38 -13.25
N THR A 216 -7.88 -0.81 -13.88
CA THR A 216 -9.01 -1.74 -13.71
C THR A 216 -8.84 -2.67 -12.52
N GLY A 217 -7.60 -2.86 -12.01
CA GLY A 217 -7.31 -3.68 -10.84
C GLY A 217 -7.71 -3.03 -9.52
N GLY A 218 -7.48 -1.73 -9.39
CA GLY A 218 -7.78 -0.97 -8.17
C GLY A 218 -6.74 0.09 -7.82
N THR A 219 -6.83 0.59 -6.59
CA THR A 219 -5.90 1.61 -6.08
C THR A 219 -5.28 1.15 -4.76
N VAL A 220 -4.00 1.46 -4.58
CA VAL A 220 -3.26 1.24 -3.35
C VAL A 220 -2.81 2.60 -2.81
N LEU A 221 -3.18 2.89 -1.57
CA LEU A 221 -2.78 4.10 -0.86
C LEU A 221 -1.77 3.71 0.22
N LEU A 222 -0.56 4.22 0.10
CA LEU A 222 0.54 3.98 1.02
C LEU A 222 0.73 5.22 1.89
N GLU A 223 0.68 5.04 3.20
CA GLU A 223 0.99 6.10 4.15
C GLU A 223 2.37 5.87 4.78
N PRO A 224 3.21 6.90 4.92
CA PRO A 224 4.48 6.78 5.61
C PRO A 224 4.27 6.53 7.11
N GLN A 225 5.30 5.99 7.78
CA GLN A 225 5.32 6.00 9.24
C GLN A 225 5.31 7.44 9.75
N ARG A 226 4.66 7.65 10.90
CA ARG A 226 4.63 8.96 11.57
C ARG A 226 5.10 8.80 13.01
N PRO A 227 6.00 9.67 13.50
CA PRO A 227 6.36 9.72 14.92
C PRO A 227 5.14 10.03 15.79
N VAL A 228 5.13 9.47 17.00
CA VAL A 228 4.08 9.78 17.97
C VAL A 228 4.16 11.24 18.41
N PRO A 229 3.06 12.01 18.42
CA PRO A 229 3.07 13.39 18.89
C PRO A 229 3.69 13.54 20.28
N GLY A 230 4.52 14.55 20.46
CA GLY A 230 5.26 14.80 21.70
C GLY A 230 6.50 13.92 21.89
N SER A 231 6.93 13.15 20.87
CA SER A 231 8.10 12.27 20.98
C SER A 231 9.26 12.72 20.09
N HIS A 232 10.47 12.45 20.59
CA HIS A 232 11.72 12.49 19.83
C HIS A 232 12.30 11.08 19.86
N THR A 233 12.44 10.45 18.71
CA THR A 233 12.84 9.03 18.62
C THR A 233 14.05 8.86 17.72
N LEU A 234 14.92 7.97 18.12
CA LEU A 234 16.01 7.43 17.30
C LEU A 234 15.93 5.90 17.38
N GLU A 235 15.80 5.23 16.25
CA GLU A 235 15.76 3.78 16.19
C GLU A 235 16.81 3.28 15.22
N VAL A 236 17.55 2.27 15.62
CA VAL A 236 18.50 1.56 14.77
C VAL A 236 18.21 0.06 14.84
N GLY A 237 18.19 -0.57 13.69
CA GLY A 237 17.88 -2.00 13.60
C GLY A 237 18.75 -2.71 12.58
N THR A 238 18.95 -4.01 12.81
CA THR A 238 19.58 -4.90 11.84
C THR A 238 18.81 -6.21 11.75
N THR A 239 18.72 -6.74 10.54
CA THR A 239 18.22 -8.10 10.25
C THR A 239 19.25 -8.82 9.42
N ILE A 240 19.59 -10.04 9.81
CA ILE A 240 20.47 -10.94 9.08
C ILE A 240 19.73 -12.26 8.83
N GLY A 241 20.06 -12.94 7.76
CA GLY A 241 19.41 -14.21 7.43
C GLY A 241 20.18 -15.02 6.41
N ASP A 242 19.59 -16.14 6.04
CA ASP A 242 20.13 -17.04 5.03
C ASP A 242 20.26 -16.34 3.66
N TYR A 243 20.99 -16.95 2.78
CA TYR A 243 21.30 -16.45 1.43
C TYR A 243 21.93 -15.04 1.45
N GLY A 244 22.66 -14.71 2.53
CA GLY A 244 23.37 -13.45 2.66
C GLY A 244 22.50 -12.22 2.92
N LEU A 245 21.27 -12.41 3.43
CA LEU A 245 20.41 -11.30 3.83
C LEU A 245 21.07 -10.45 4.91
N ARG A 246 21.20 -9.16 4.66
CA ARG A 246 21.65 -8.14 5.61
C ARG A 246 20.86 -6.87 5.39
N ARG A 247 20.08 -6.47 6.38
CA ARG A 247 19.34 -5.20 6.34
C ARG A 247 19.72 -4.36 7.55
N TYR A 248 20.05 -3.11 7.31
CA TYR A 248 20.35 -2.10 8.32
C TYR A 248 19.35 -0.96 8.15
N ALA A 249 18.73 -0.53 9.21
CA ALA A 249 17.79 0.58 9.21
C ALA A 249 18.12 1.58 10.32
N ALA A 250 18.03 2.86 10.02
CA ALA A 250 18.13 3.95 10.97
C ALA A 250 16.97 4.91 10.75
N THR A 251 16.23 5.21 11.82
CA THR A 251 15.04 6.07 11.77
C THR A 251 15.16 7.12 12.85
N ALA A 252 15.07 8.40 12.48
CA ALA A 252 14.97 9.52 13.39
C ALA A 252 13.60 10.20 13.22
N GLY A 253 12.88 10.38 14.30
CA GLY A 253 11.54 10.97 14.30
C GLY A 253 11.40 12.06 15.36
N VAL A 254 10.81 13.17 14.96
CA VAL A 254 10.45 14.28 15.87
C VAL A 254 9.01 14.64 15.58
N ALA A 255 8.17 14.66 16.61
CA ALA A 255 6.82 15.18 16.49
C ALA A 255 6.47 16.07 17.67
N THR A 256 5.93 17.24 17.34
CA THR A 256 5.32 18.20 18.27
C THR A 256 3.81 18.25 18.02
N GLU A 257 3.10 19.17 18.63
CA GLU A 257 1.68 19.41 18.35
C GLU A 257 1.44 19.90 16.90
N ASN A 258 2.42 20.64 16.34
CA ASN A 258 2.29 21.33 15.06
C ASN A 258 3.23 20.81 13.97
N SER A 259 4.12 19.90 14.27
CA SER A 259 5.07 19.39 13.29
C SER A 259 5.40 17.92 13.53
N SER A 260 5.58 17.19 12.45
CA SER A 260 6.06 15.81 12.44
C SER A 260 7.13 15.69 11.35
N ILE A 261 8.30 15.17 11.70
CA ILE A 261 9.41 14.94 10.77
C ILE A 261 9.94 13.54 11.03
N LEU A 262 10.05 12.75 9.97
CA LEU A 262 10.67 11.44 9.96
C LEU A 262 11.76 11.40 8.91
N VAL A 263 12.94 10.96 9.30
CA VAL A 263 14.05 10.62 8.39
C VAL A 263 14.35 9.15 8.59
N GLN A 264 14.37 8.40 7.50
CA GLN A 264 14.64 6.98 7.54
C GLN A 264 15.62 6.60 6.44
N TYR A 265 16.69 5.88 6.81
CA TYR A 265 17.62 5.29 5.87
C TYR A 265 17.66 3.79 6.07
N THR A 266 17.59 3.06 4.95
CA THR A 266 17.68 1.61 4.93
C THR A 266 18.68 1.17 3.88
N LYS A 267 19.59 0.28 4.27
CA LYS A 267 20.44 -0.48 3.35
C LYS A 267 20.14 -1.95 3.47
N GLN A 268 19.88 -2.60 2.32
CA GLN A 268 19.60 -4.03 2.26
C GLN A 268 20.47 -4.70 1.20
N LYS A 269 21.14 -5.79 1.59
CA LYS A 269 21.85 -6.69 0.68
C LYS A 269 21.28 -8.09 0.82
N TYR A 270 21.22 -8.79 -0.29
CA TYR A 270 20.75 -10.17 -0.36
C TYR A 270 21.49 -10.90 -1.48
N GLY A 271 22.13 -12.02 -1.18
CA GLY A 271 22.84 -12.82 -2.17
C GLY A 271 21.93 -13.63 -3.09
N GLY A 272 20.65 -13.81 -2.67
CA GLY A 272 19.67 -14.57 -3.42
C GLY A 272 19.71 -16.08 -3.17
N TYR A 273 18.57 -16.74 -3.32
CA TYR A 273 18.44 -18.20 -3.25
C TYR A 273 19.00 -18.89 -4.49
N ARG A 274 18.84 -18.26 -5.66
CA ARG A 274 19.26 -18.77 -6.96
C ARG A 274 20.56 -18.13 -7.41
N GLU A 275 21.23 -18.77 -8.39
CA GLU A 275 22.27 -18.09 -9.17
C GLU A 275 21.66 -16.85 -9.85
N GLN A 276 22.46 -15.81 -10.05
CA GLN A 276 22.04 -14.55 -10.68
C GLN A 276 20.78 -13.98 -10.01
N ALA A 277 20.78 -13.86 -8.68
CA ALA A 277 19.65 -13.37 -7.89
C ALA A 277 20.08 -12.46 -6.74
N ALA A 278 21.27 -11.85 -6.81
CA ALA A 278 21.71 -10.90 -5.80
C ALA A 278 20.93 -9.58 -5.87
N MET A 279 20.87 -8.87 -4.74
CA MET A 279 20.23 -7.56 -4.62
C MET A 279 21.00 -6.65 -3.67
N ASP A 280 21.13 -5.38 -4.02
CA ASP A 280 21.65 -4.29 -3.18
C ASP A 280 20.68 -3.11 -3.30
N ARG A 281 20.18 -2.60 -2.18
CA ARG A 281 19.22 -1.50 -2.16
C ARG A 281 19.55 -0.51 -1.05
N ASP A 282 19.60 0.76 -1.40
CA ASP A 282 19.67 1.90 -0.50
C ASP A 282 18.40 2.75 -0.64
N VAL A 283 17.75 3.09 0.47
CA VAL A 283 16.56 3.96 0.48
C VAL A 283 16.71 5.02 1.56
N LEU A 284 16.58 6.28 1.17
CA LEU A 284 16.45 7.42 2.09
C LEU A 284 15.05 8.02 1.91
N LEU A 285 14.29 8.08 2.99
CA LEU A 285 13.00 8.76 3.05
C LEU A 285 13.05 9.90 4.06
N LEU A 286 12.65 11.09 3.63
CA LEU A 286 12.25 12.20 4.48
C LEU A 286 10.74 12.39 4.31
N SER A 287 9.98 12.33 5.39
CA SER A 287 8.56 12.66 5.41
C SER A 287 8.29 13.66 6.51
N SER A 288 7.59 14.74 6.19
CA SER A 288 7.29 15.81 7.13
C SER A 288 5.87 16.31 6.97
N GLU A 289 5.30 16.78 8.09
CA GLU A 289 3.99 17.42 8.12
C GLU A 289 4.04 18.60 9.09
N PHE A 290 3.52 19.75 8.67
CA PHE A 290 3.50 21.00 9.42
C PHE A 290 2.08 21.56 9.45
N LYS A 291 1.51 21.77 10.62
CA LYS A 291 0.29 22.53 10.83
C LYS A 291 0.67 24.01 10.88
N LEU A 292 0.57 24.69 9.74
CA LEU A 292 0.92 26.11 9.61
C LEU A 292 -0.09 27.02 10.31
N SER A 293 -1.33 26.55 10.43
CA SER A 293 -2.41 27.21 11.18
C SER A 293 -3.44 26.15 11.61
N ALA A 294 -4.49 26.59 12.34
CA ALA A 294 -5.62 25.71 12.65
C ALA A 294 -6.37 25.19 11.40
N ARG A 295 -6.14 25.79 10.24
CA ARG A 295 -6.84 25.50 8.96
C ARG A 295 -5.91 25.07 7.83
N GLN A 296 -4.60 24.98 8.09
CA GLN A 296 -3.65 24.68 7.02
C GLN A 296 -2.61 23.69 7.48
N THR A 297 -2.49 22.60 6.76
CA THR A 297 -1.45 21.58 6.90
C THR A 297 -0.65 21.48 5.61
N LEU A 298 0.67 21.43 5.73
CA LEU A 298 1.61 21.20 4.63
C LEU A 298 2.40 19.94 4.93
N ALA A 299 2.40 18.98 4.00
CA ALA A 299 3.26 17.81 4.06
C ALA A 299 4.27 17.82 2.91
N ALA A 300 5.48 17.35 3.19
CA ALA A 300 6.52 17.21 2.19
C ALA A 300 7.19 15.82 2.30
N ASN A 301 7.45 15.21 1.17
CA ASN A 301 8.15 13.94 1.06
C ASN A 301 9.33 14.09 0.09
N LEU A 302 10.48 13.52 0.46
CA LEU A 302 11.63 13.31 -0.41
C LEU A 302 12.04 11.86 -0.25
N MET A 303 12.11 11.13 -1.35
CA MET A 303 12.62 9.77 -1.40
C MET A 303 13.75 9.69 -2.41
N TYR A 304 14.88 9.13 -1.99
CA TYR A 304 15.97 8.70 -2.87
C TYR A 304 16.14 7.21 -2.70
N SER A 305 16.27 6.49 -3.82
CA SER A 305 16.52 5.06 -3.80
C SER A 305 17.52 4.69 -4.90
N ASN A 306 18.44 3.79 -4.54
CA ASN A 306 19.33 3.13 -5.47
C ASN A 306 19.15 1.62 -5.28
N LEU A 307 18.77 0.91 -6.35
CA LEU A 307 18.43 -0.50 -6.33
C LEU A 307 19.10 -1.22 -7.50
N TYR A 308 19.96 -2.17 -7.17
CA TYR A 308 20.47 -3.17 -8.11
C TYR A 308 19.90 -4.53 -7.75
N TYR A 309 19.43 -5.29 -8.72
CA TYR A 309 19.11 -6.71 -8.54
C TYR A 309 19.29 -7.52 -9.82
N GLU A 310 19.64 -8.78 -9.64
CA GLU A 310 19.88 -9.74 -10.70
C GLU A 310 18.61 -10.51 -11.06
N LEU A 311 18.55 -11.02 -12.29
CA LEU A 311 17.40 -11.70 -12.88
C LEU A 311 17.77 -13.14 -13.27
N PRO A 312 17.45 -14.16 -12.47
CA PRO A 312 17.81 -15.56 -12.72
C PRO A 312 17.09 -16.17 -13.94
N GLY A 313 15.97 -15.60 -14.38
CA GLY A 313 15.12 -16.12 -15.44
C GLY A 313 14.31 -17.36 -15.06
N GLY A 314 13.29 -17.66 -15.85
CA GLY A 314 12.43 -18.83 -15.65
C GLY A 314 13.12 -20.15 -16.01
N LEU A 315 12.70 -21.25 -15.34
CA LEU A 315 13.15 -22.61 -15.56
C LEU A 315 12.06 -23.44 -16.23
N THR A 316 12.46 -24.47 -16.98
CA THR A 316 11.54 -25.53 -17.39
C THR A 316 11.23 -26.44 -16.19
N GLN A 317 10.19 -27.27 -16.29
CA GLN A 317 9.87 -28.23 -15.22
C GLN A 317 11.02 -29.20 -14.96
N GLU A 318 11.74 -29.61 -15.98
CA GLU A 318 12.89 -30.50 -15.83
C GLU A 318 14.04 -29.80 -15.08
N GLN A 319 14.40 -28.59 -15.49
CA GLN A 319 15.42 -27.76 -14.82
C GLN A 319 15.05 -27.48 -13.36
N TYR A 320 13.78 -27.15 -13.10
CA TYR A 320 13.25 -26.95 -11.75
C TYR A 320 13.40 -28.19 -10.86
N ASN A 321 13.14 -29.38 -11.41
CA ASN A 321 13.25 -30.63 -10.69
C ASN A 321 14.70 -31.07 -10.43
N GLN A 322 15.61 -30.76 -11.38
CA GLN A 322 17.03 -31.10 -11.27
C GLN A 322 17.73 -30.21 -10.23
N ASP A 323 17.63 -28.91 -10.39
CA ASP A 323 18.21 -27.92 -9.48
C ASP A 323 17.38 -26.63 -9.53
N PRO A 324 16.55 -26.37 -8.50
CA PRO A 324 15.75 -25.16 -8.44
C PRO A 324 16.62 -23.88 -8.23
N ARG A 325 17.88 -24.01 -7.84
CA ARG A 325 18.77 -22.88 -7.59
C ARG A 325 19.48 -22.37 -8.83
N GLN A 326 19.49 -23.12 -9.92
CA GLN A 326 20.13 -22.71 -11.16
C GLN A 326 19.45 -21.47 -11.76
N ALA A 327 20.25 -20.64 -12.46
CA ALA A 327 19.73 -19.61 -13.34
C ALA A 327 19.38 -20.17 -14.72
N ARG A 328 18.70 -19.39 -15.56
CA ARG A 328 18.49 -19.71 -16.98
C ARG A 328 19.84 -19.84 -17.68
N GLY A 329 20.12 -21.02 -18.22
CA GLY A 329 21.37 -21.34 -18.90
C GLY A 329 21.39 -21.02 -20.41
N GLY A 330 22.56 -21.29 -21.06
CA GLY A 330 22.78 -21.09 -22.47
C GLY A 330 23.47 -19.76 -22.81
N GLN A 331 23.79 -19.54 -24.08
CA GLN A 331 24.47 -18.33 -24.56
C GLN A 331 23.71 -17.04 -24.24
N PHE A 332 22.37 -17.09 -24.30
CA PHE A 332 21.46 -16.00 -23.93
C PHE A 332 20.84 -16.25 -22.53
N GLY A 333 21.57 -16.98 -21.70
CA GLY A 333 21.16 -17.23 -20.32
C GLY A 333 21.48 -16.07 -19.40
N SER A 334 20.82 -16.06 -18.25
CA SER A 334 20.89 -14.92 -17.30
C SER A 334 22.31 -14.66 -16.82
N VAL A 335 23.11 -15.70 -16.51
CA VAL A 335 24.51 -15.56 -16.07
C VAL A 335 25.38 -15.06 -17.20
N ALA A 336 25.28 -15.67 -18.41
CA ALA A 336 26.11 -15.30 -19.55
C ALA A 336 25.85 -13.86 -20.02
N GLN A 337 24.62 -13.37 -19.86
CA GLN A 337 24.19 -12.04 -20.26
C GLN A 337 24.16 -11.04 -19.09
N GLN A 338 24.56 -11.46 -17.88
CA GLN A 338 24.54 -10.66 -16.65
C GLN A 338 23.17 -9.96 -16.45
N ALA A 339 22.08 -10.72 -16.67
CA ALA A 339 20.74 -10.18 -16.62
C ALA A 339 20.44 -9.58 -15.24
N SER A 340 20.16 -8.28 -15.22
CA SER A 340 19.98 -7.50 -13.99
C SER A 340 19.17 -6.24 -14.27
N LEU A 341 18.80 -5.55 -13.20
CA LEU A 341 18.22 -4.23 -13.27
C LEU A 341 18.91 -3.32 -12.26
N ASP A 342 19.42 -2.19 -12.75
CA ASP A 342 19.93 -1.09 -11.94
C ASP A 342 18.97 0.09 -12.08
N LEU A 343 18.44 0.54 -10.95
CA LEU A 343 17.38 1.54 -10.89
C LEU A 343 17.71 2.58 -9.83
N GLU A 344 17.93 3.81 -10.25
CA GLU A 344 18.11 4.95 -9.35
C GLU A 344 16.93 5.90 -9.49
N GLY A 345 16.39 6.39 -8.37
CA GLY A 345 15.22 7.27 -8.38
C GLY A 345 15.21 8.30 -7.29
N ILE A 346 14.73 9.50 -7.65
CA ILE A 346 14.38 10.57 -6.71
C ILE A 346 12.92 10.91 -6.93
N ASN A 347 12.14 10.96 -5.84
CA ASN A 347 10.76 11.40 -5.84
C ASN A 347 10.58 12.50 -4.79
N ILE A 348 10.01 13.63 -5.21
CA ILE A 348 9.74 14.79 -4.35
C ILE A 348 8.27 15.12 -4.47
N GLY A 349 7.60 15.32 -3.33
CA GLY A 349 6.20 15.71 -3.32
C GLY A 349 5.85 16.67 -2.20
N LEU A 350 4.91 17.55 -2.50
CA LEU A 350 4.33 18.50 -1.56
C LEU A 350 2.82 18.33 -1.58
N LYS A 351 2.19 18.27 -0.40
CA LYS A 351 0.74 18.21 -0.25
C LYS A 351 0.31 19.28 0.73
N GLN A 352 -0.69 20.05 0.33
CA GLN A 352 -1.35 21.04 1.18
C GLN A 352 -2.79 20.65 1.40
N GLU A 353 -3.25 20.75 2.64
CA GLU A 353 -4.65 20.70 3.02
C GLU A 353 -5.04 22.06 3.60
N TYR A 354 -6.12 22.65 3.11
CA TYR A 354 -6.59 23.96 3.53
C TYR A 354 -8.10 23.97 3.77
N ASP A 355 -8.50 24.22 5.02
CA ASP A 355 -9.89 24.40 5.41
C ASP A 355 -10.27 25.88 5.28
N PHE A 356 -10.97 26.26 4.21
CA PHE A 356 -11.49 27.62 4.05
C PHE A 356 -12.47 27.99 5.18
N ASN A 357 -13.27 27.00 5.54
CA ASN A 357 -14.17 27.01 6.70
C ASN A 357 -14.52 25.57 7.06
N ASP A 358 -15.40 25.36 8.04
CA ASP A 358 -15.77 24.03 8.55
C ASP A 358 -16.50 23.15 7.51
N SER A 359 -16.98 23.76 6.42
CA SER A 359 -17.72 23.08 5.34
C SER A 359 -16.97 22.98 4.01
N PHE A 360 -15.87 23.71 3.84
CA PHE A 360 -15.18 23.77 2.54
C PHE A 360 -13.68 23.59 2.71
N ARG A 361 -13.16 22.52 2.10
CA ARG A 361 -11.75 22.11 2.15
C ARG A 361 -11.17 21.98 0.76
N ASN A 362 -9.88 22.32 0.63
CA ASN A 362 -9.06 21.97 -0.53
C ASN A 362 -7.91 21.05 -0.09
N THR A 363 -7.61 20.08 -0.91
CA THR A 363 -6.38 19.27 -0.84
C THR A 363 -5.67 19.37 -2.19
N THR A 364 -4.41 19.82 -2.19
CA THR A 364 -3.60 19.95 -3.41
C THR A 364 -2.24 19.30 -3.19
N ALA A 365 -1.83 18.44 -4.12
CA ALA A 365 -0.53 17.80 -4.15
C ALA A 365 0.19 18.11 -5.47
N LEU A 366 1.49 18.36 -5.38
CA LEU A 366 2.40 18.54 -6.53
C LEU A 366 3.60 17.63 -6.33
N TYR A 367 4.14 17.07 -7.42
CA TYR A 367 5.29 16.19 -7.34
C TYR A 367 6.18 16.26 -8.56
N GLY A 368 7.42 15.79 -8.38
CA GLY A 368 8.39 15.53 -9.43
C GLY A 368 9.14 14.24 -9.17
N LEU A 369 9.48 13.56 -10.23
CA LEU A 369 10.19 12.28 -10.24
C LEU A 369 11.32 12.36 -11.27
N HIS A 370 12.47 11.80 -10.89
CA HIS A 370 13.56 11.46 -11.84
C HIS A 370 13.97 10.02 -11.60
N LYS A 371 14.12 9.25 -12.67
CA LYS A 371 14.48 7.83 -12.63
C LYS A 371 15.46 7.51 -13.75
N PHE A 372 16.49 6.75 -13.40
CA PHE A 372 17.45 6.17 -14.33
C PHE A 372 17.34 4.64 -14.25
N LYS A 373 17.37 3.95 -15.40
CA LYS A 373 17.28 2.49 -15.51
C LYS A 373 18.34 1.97 -16.47
N ASP A 374 19.18 1.04 -16.00
CA ASP A 374 19.98 0.14 -16.82
C ASP A 374 19.48 -1.29 -16.64
N ASN A 375 19.20 -1.98 -17.75
CA ASN A 375 18.61 -3.32 -17.71
C ASN A 375 19.23 -4.21 -18.81
N PRO A 376 20.43 -4.79 -18.57
CA PRO A 376 20.91 -5.89 -19.40
C PRO A 376 19.97 -7.09 -19.23
N PHE A 377 19.43 -7.58 -20.35
CA PHE A 377 18.58 -8.75 -20.38
C PHE A 377 19.13 -9.79 -21.38
N ASN A 378 18.34 -10.73 -21.85
CA ASN A 378 18.84 -11.88 -22.62
C ASN A 378 19.57 -11.50 -23.92
N THR A 379 19.02 -10.58 -24.70
CA THR A 379 19.56 -10.15 -26.01
C THR A 379 19.68 -8.65 -26.15
N ASP A 380 19.00 -7.92 -25.29
CA ASP A 380 18.88 -6.47 -25.32
C ASP A 380 19.40 -5.85 -24.02
N TYR A 381 19.83 -4.62 -24.11
CA TYR A 381 20.27 -3.79 -23.02
C TYR A 381 19.51 -2.46 -23.10
N GLU A 382 18.59 -2.26 -22.17
CA GLU A 382 17.86 -0.99 -22.08
C GLU A 382 18.61 0.00 -21.19
N ARG A 383 18.65 1.25 -21.63
CA ARG A 383 19.13 2.40 -20.86
C ARG A 383 18.16 3.55 -20.98
N ASN A 384 17.41 3.79 -19.93
CA ASN A 384 16.32 4.74 -19.94
C ASN A 384 16.51 5.81 -18.86
N THR A 385 16.08 7.02 -19.19
CA THR A 385 16.01 8.14 -18.23
C THR A 385 14.62 8.73 -18.29
N ASN A 386 13.90 8.67 -17.19
CA ASN A 386 12.54 9.20 -17.05
C ASN A 386 12.52 10.42 -16.13
N GLN A 387 11.81 11.46 -16.56
CA GLN A 387 11.52 12.66 -15.78
C GLN A 387 10.01 12.91 -15.81
N GLU A 388 9.41 13.08 -14.66
CA GLU A 388 7.98 13.30 -14.56
C GLU A 388 7.65 14.41 -13.57
N PHE A 389 6.58 15.12 -13.87
CA PHE A 389 5.93 16.02 -12.93
C PHE A 389 4.42 15.88 -13.04
N GLY A 390 3.76 16.19 -11.95
CA GLY A 390 2.30 16.13 -11.92
C GLY A 390 1.72 16.80 -10.69
N GLY A 391 0.39 16.78 -10.65
CA GLY A 391 -0.35 17.32 -9.52
C GLY A 391 -1.78 16.82 -9.48
N ARG A 392 -2.32 16.83 -8.28
CA ARG A 392 -3.70 16.49 -7.97
C ARG A 392 -4.29 17.58 -7.09
N THR A 393 -5.53 17.99 -7.37
CA THR A 393 -6.28 18.89 -6.50
C THR A 393 -7.71 18.41 -6.33
N SER A 394 -8.25 18.56 -5.14
CA SER A 394 -9.67 18.29 -4.85
C SER A 394 -10.25 19.34 -3.92
N PHE A 395 -11.52 19.65 -4.12
CA PHE A 395 -12.34 20.54 -3.31
C PHE A 395 -13.52 19.78 -2.76
N ALA A 396 -13.67 19.73 -1.46
CA ALA A 396 -14.78 19.08 -0.78
C ALA A 396 -15.67 20.13 -0.10
N TYR A 397 -16.97 20.07 -0.36
CA TYR A 397 -17.98 20.92 0.25
C TYR A 397 -19.03 20.07 0.95
N THR A 398 -19.19 20.29 2.25
CA THR A 398 -20.15 19.56 3.09
C THR A 398 -21.28 20.49 3.50
N GLN A 399 -22.53 20.05 3.30
CA GLN A 399 -23.72 20.82 3.62
C GLN A 399 -24.78 19.96 4.30
N GLN A 400 -25.40 20.53 5.33
CA GLN A 400 -26.57 19.94 5.99
C GLN A 400 -27.85 20.33 5.23
N LEU A 401 -28.55 19.36 4.68
CA LEU A 401 -29.82 19.53 3.94
C LEU A 401 -30.95 18.85 4.73
N GLY A 402 -31.50 19.56 5.70
CA GLY A 402 -32.46 18.99 6.65
C GLY A 402 -31.82 17.85 7.46
N SER A 403 -32.32 16.62 7.30
CA SER A 403 -31.79 15.42 7.95
C SER A 403 -30.66 14.72 7.14
N ILE A 404 -30.26 15.27 6.01
CA ILE A 404 -29.24 14.70 5.09
C ILE A 404 -27.96 15.49 5.23
N LEU A 405 -26.84 14.82 5.50
CA LEU A 405 -25.52 15.42 5.31
C LEU A 405 -25.02 15.08 3.91
N ALA A 406 -24.79 16.12 3.11
CA ALA A 406 -24.30 15.97 1.73
C ALA A 406 -22.87 16.47 1.62
N THR A 407 -21.98 15.66 1.07
CA THR A 407 -20.61 16.04 0.73
C THR A 407 -20.39 15.93 -0.77
N TYR A 408 -19.97 17.04 -1.37
CA TYR A 408 -19.65 17.13 -2.79
C TYR A 408 -18.16 17.31 -2.95
N THR A 409 -17.52 16.46 -3.77
CA THR A 409 -16.10 16.56 -4.07
C THR A 409 -15.91 16.77 -5.57
N LEU A 410 -15.12 17.76 -5.94
CA LEU A 410 -14.72 18.04 -7.33
C LEU A 410 -13.19 18.10 -7.36
N GLY A 411 -12.57 17.46 -8.33
CA GLY A 411 -11.13 17.47 -8.41
C GLY A 411 -10.59 17.05 -9.76
N GLY A 412 -9.27 17.00 -9.85
CA GLY A 412 -8.57 16.53 -11.03
C GLY A 412 -7.11 16.21 -10.72
N GLU A 413 -6.51 15.45 -11.62
CA GLU A 413 -5.11 15.06 -11.59
C GLU A 413 -4.53 15.18 -13.00
N PHE A 414 -3.27 15.60 -13.09
CA PHE A 414 -2.52 15.53 -14.33
C PHE A 414 -1.11 15.02 -14.06
N GLN A 415 -0.54 14.31 -15.04
CA GLN A 415 0.79 13.75 -15.03
C GLN A 415 1.42 13.95 -16.41
N ARG A 416 2.68 14.29 -16.46
CA ARG A 416 3.47 14.35 -17.70
C ARG A 416 4.85 13.80 -17.46
N GLY A 417 5.16 12.70 -18.17
CA GLY A 417 6.47 12.05 -18.21
C GLY A 417 7.16 12.32 -19.54
N PHE A 418 8.47 12.41 -19.47
CA PHE A 418 9.38 12.36 -20.63
C PHE A 418 10.42 11.28 -20.35
N GLU A 419 10.54 10.32 -21.26
CA GLU A 419 11.53 9.25 -21.20
C GLU A 419 12.40 9.25 -22.45
N ALA A 420 13.72 9.24 -22.24
CA ALA A 420 14.68 8.88 -23.27
C ALA A 420 14.97 7.39 -23.13
N ALA A 421 14.45 6.58 -24.05
CA ALA A 421 14.54 5.13 -24.05
C ALA A 421 15.49 4.64 -25.13
N ARG A 422 16.61 4.00 -24.72
CA ARG A 422 17.61 3.46 -25.63
C ARG A 422 17.75 1.98 -25.46
N THR A 423 17.68 1.25 -26.56
CA THR A 423 17.92 -0.19 -26.60
C THR A 423 19.19 -0.49 -27.39
N TYR A 424 20.03 -1.32 -26.82
CA TYR A 424 21.31 -1.78 -27.41
C TYR A 424 21.30 -3.30 -27.51
N ASP A 425 22.24 -3.88 -28.28
CA ASP A 425 22.61 -5.27 -28.13
C ASP A 425 23.20 -5.51 -26.72
N ASN A 426 22.82 -6.62 -26.08
CA ASN A 426 23.49 -7.00 -24.84
C ASN A 426 24.71 -7.86 -25.12
N ASN A 427 25.89 -7.39 -24.73
CA ASN A 427 27.17 -8.09 -24.85
C ASN A 427 27.67 -8.52 -23.46
N GLY A 428 26.99 -9.47 -22.84
CA GLY A 428 27.38 -9.99 -21.53
C GLY A 428 27.34 -8.92 -20.42
N GLY A 429 26.27 -8.13 -20.36
CA GLY A 429 26.06 -7.06 -19.36
C GLY A 429 26.60 -5.70 -19.77
N THR A 430 27.10 -5.55 -20.98
CA THR A 430 27.59 -4.26 -21.52
C THR A 430 26.81 -3.87 -22.78
N PRO A 431 26.45 -2.58 -22.95
CA PRO A 431 25.74 -2.15 -24.14
C PRO A 431 26.62 -2.30 -25.38
N GLY A 432 26.09 -2.96 -26.41
CA GLY A 432 26.69 -3.13 -27.73
C GLY A 432 26.25 -2.07 -28.74
N ASN A 433 25.85 -2.52 -29.95
CA ASN A 433 25.33 -1.61 -30.97
C ASN A 433 23.96 -1.04 -30.52
N LEU A 434 23.75 0.24 -30.79
CA LEU A 434 22.46 0.90 -30.59
C LEU A 434 21.43 0.32 -31.58
N ARG A 435 20.30 -0.21 -31.04
CA ARG A 435 19.16 -0.70 -31.82
C ARG A 435 18.12 0.39 -32.04
N THR A 436 17.72 1.07 -30.96
CA THR A 436 16.72 2.15 -31.01
C THR A 436 17.11 3.29 -30.07
N ASP A 437 16.75 4.51 -30.48
CA ASP A 437 16.82 5.72 -29.66
C ASP A 437 15.47 6.41 -29.75
N ASP A 438 14.67 6.33 -28.69
CA ASP A 438 13.29 6.79 -28.66
C ASP A 438 13.11 7.87 -27.59
N GLU A 439 12.39 8.92 -27.93
CA GLU A 439 11.84 9.90 -27.01
C GLU A 439 10.37 9.63 -26.81
N VAL A 440 9.97 9.37 -25.58
CA VAL A 440 8.58 9.09 -25.22
C VAL A 440 8.04 10.19 -24.32
N VAL A 441 6.89 10.77 -24.71
CA VAL A 441 6.13 11.68 -23.87
C VAL A 441 4.82 10.99 -23.50
N ALA A 442 4.67 10.67 -22.22
CA ALA A 442 3.42 10.16 -21.66
C ALA A 442 2.66 11.29 -20.95
N LYS A 443 1.38 11.41 -21.24
CA LYS A 443 0.46 12.36 -20.59
C LYS A 443 -0.74 11.58 -20.07
N ALA A 444 -1.10 11.78 -18.81
CA ALA A 444 -2.30 11.22 -18.23
C ALA A 444 -3.01 12.29 -17.41
N GLY A 445 -4.33 12.34 -17.47
CA GLY A 445 -5.10 13.28 -16.70
C GLY A 445 -6.55 12.86 -16.56
N PHE A 446 -7.21 13.39 -15.54
CA PHE A 446 -8.64 13.23 -15.38
C PHE A 446 -9.22 14.34 -14.52
N VAL A 447 -10.49 14.58 -14.70
CA VAL A 447 -11.33 15.38 -13.80
C VAL A 447 -12.41 14.49 -13.22
N PHE A 448 -12.80 14.72 -11.99
CA PHE A 448 -13.79 13.90 -11.32
C PHE A 448 -14.74 14.73 -10.45
N ALA A 449 -15.95 14.20 -10.27
CA ALA A 449 -16.94 14.72 -9.34
C ALA A 449 -17.55 13.55 -8.54
N GLN A 450 -17.77 13.76 -7.24
CA GLN A 450 -18.44 12.83 -6.35
C GLN A 450 -19.49 13.55 -5.51
N ALA A 451 -20.63 12.90 -5.31
CA ALA A 451 -21.65 13.29 -4.33
C ALA A 451 -21.85 12.11 -3.37
N GLU A 452 -21.75 12.38 -2.08
CA GLU A 452 -22.03 11.43 -1.01
C GLU A 452 -23.12 11.99 -0.11
N LEU A 453 -24.15 11.19 0.13
CA LEU A 453 -25.33 11.56 0.90
C LEU A 453 -25.48 10.61 2.10
N GLU A 454 -25.38 11.16 3.29
CA GLU A 454 -25.76 10.47 4.53
C GLU A 454 -27.25 10.68 4.77
N LEU A 455 -28.01 9.64 4.51
CA LEU A 455 -29.46 9.63 4.62
C LEU A 455 -29.91 9.12 6.00
N PRO A 456 -31.11 9.45 6.43
CA PRO A 456 -31.70 8.87 7.64
C PRO A 456 -31.64 7.34 7.64
N ALA A 457 -31.73 6.77 8.84
CA ALA A 457 -31.70 5.32 9.08
C ALA A 457 -30.38 4.63 8.70
N GLY A 458 -29.24 5.37 8.73
CA GLY A 458 -27.90 4.80 8.53
C GLY A 458 -27.66 4.32 7.09
N ILE A 459 -28.15 5.05 6.10
CA ILE A 459 -27.88 4.81 4.68
C ILE A 459 -26.88 5.84 4.21
N ILE A 460 -25.83 5.40 3.49
CA ILE A 460 -24.90 6.26 2.77
C ILE A 460 -24.99 5.90 1.29
N ALA A 461 -25.31 6.89 0.45
CA ALA A 461 -25.38 6.76 -0.99
C ALA A 461 -24.28 7.59 -1.64
N THR A 462 -23.51 7.01 -2.55
CA THR A 462 -22.40 7.67 -3.24
C THR A 462 -22.59 7.55 -4.75
N ALA A 463 -22.40 8.65 -5.48
CA ALA A 463 -22.30 8.66 -6.92
C ALA A 463 -21.04 9.44 -7.33
N ALA A 464 -20.23 8.86 -8.19
CA ALA A 464 -19.01 9.48 -8.71
C ALA A 464 -18.87 9.27 -10.20
N LEU A 465 -18.21 10.20 -10.87
CA LEU A 465 -17.93 10.16 -12.30
C LEU A 465 -16.60 10.84 -12.57
N SER A 466 -15.80 10.26 -13.44
CA SER A 466 -14.62 10.93 -13.99
C SER A 466 -14.62 10.92 -15.52
N LEU A 467 -13.96 11.93 -16.10
CA LEU A 467 -13.57 11.99 -17.50
C LEU A 467 -12.06 11.89 -17.56
N ASN A 468 -11.55 10.89 -18.28
CA ASN A 468 -10.16 10.48 -18.26
C ASN A 468 -9.56 10.56 -19.65
N ASP A 469 -8.31 11.02 -19.74
CA ASP A 469 -7.50 11.13 -20.94
C ASP A 469 -6.11 10.53 -20.69
N ALA A 470 -5.58 9.81 -21.68
CA ALA A 470 -4.20 9.34 -21.69
C ALA A 470 -3.65 9.42 -23.12
N ARG A 471 -2.39 9.86 -23.26
CA ARG A 471 -1.74 10.04 -24.56
C ARG A 471 -0.28 9.65 -24.49
N TYR A 472 0.19 8.97 -25.53
CA TYR A 472 1.59 8.67 -25.78
C TYR A 472 2.05 9.30 -27.09
N GLU A 473 3.21 9.98 -27.05
CA GLU A 473 3.91 10.48 -28.21
C GLU A 473 5.30 9.83 -28.22
N ILE A 474 5.58 8.99 -29.21
CA ILE A 474 6.87 8.28 -29.34
C ILE A 474 7.55 8.81 -30.59
N THR A 475 8.75 9.32 -30.42
CA THR A 475 9.58 9.83 -31.52
C THR A 475 10.85 9.00 -31.59
N ARG A 476 10.97 8.17 -32.64
CA ARG A 476 12.22 7.43 -32.93
C ARG A 476 13.22 8.32 -33.64
N LEU A 477 14.45 8.36 -33.13
CA LEU A 477 15.56 9.13 -33.67
C LEU A 477 16.44 8.24 -34.58
N GLY A 478 17.23 8.86 -35.42
CA GLY A 478 18.24 8.19 -36.29
C GLY A 478 17.67 7.57 -37.56
N SER A 479 18.26 6.46 -38.01
CA SER A 479 17.84 5.75 -39.22
C SER A 479 16.50 5.07 -39.01
N GLY A 480 15.48 5.37 -39.82
CA GLY A 480 14.11 4.92 -39.65
C GLY A 480 13.31 5.82 -38.72
N ALA A 481 13.68 7.09 -38.60
CA ALA A 481 12.98 8.08 -37.80
C ALA A 481 11.48 8.15 -38.16
N TYR A 482 10.62 8.08 -37.15
CA TYR A 482 9.18 8.24 -37.29
C TYR A 482 8.57 8.79 -35.99
N LYS A 483 7.36 9.31 -36.11
CA LYS A 483 6.58 9.77 -34.97
C LYS A 483 5.27 8.96 -34.89
N TYR A 484 4.98 8.46 -33.71
CA TYR A 484 3.75 7.74 -33.38
C TYR A 484 3.03 8.45 -32.26
N GLU A 485 1.72 8.57 -32.40
CA GLU A 485 0.85 9.15 -31.37
C GLU A 485 -0.35 8.23 -31.15
N LYS A 486 -0.67 7.95 -29.90
CA LYS A 486 -1.85 7.17 -29.49
C LYS A 486 -2.59 7.89 -28.39
N ASP A 487 -3.85 8.13 -28.63
CA ASP A 487 -4.77 8.81 -27.70
C ASP A 487 -5.83 7.85 -27.16
N PHE A 488 -6.11 7.96 -25.86
CA PHE A 488 -7.19 7.26 -25.17
C PHE A 488 -8.07 8.28 -24.44
N ASP A 489 -8.74 9.14 -25.22
CA ASP A 489 -9.41 10.33 -24.72
C ASP A 489 -10.86 10.11 -24.39
N GLY A 490 -11.40 10.94 -23.50
CA GLY A 490 -12.83 11.07 -23.22
C GLY A 490 -13.45 9.84 -22.57
N VAL A 491 -12.68 9.03 -21.81
CA VAL A 491 -13.20 7.82 -21.18
C VAL A 491 -13.95 8.16 -19.90
N LEU A 492 -15.28 7.99 -19.93
CA LEU A 492 -16.14 8.15 -18.75
C LEU A 492 -16.07 6.92 -17.84
N SER A 493 -15.87 7.17 -16.55
CA SER A 493 -15.80 6.11 -15.53
C SER A 493 -16.76 6.41 -14.37
N PRO A 494 -18.01 5.92 -14.43
CA PRO A 494 -19.00 6.09 -13.37
C PRO A 494 -18.80 5.09 -12.23
N ARG A 495 -19.24 5.50 -11.03
CA ARG A 495 -19.42 4.65 -9.85
C ARG A 495 -20.66 5.05 -9.09
N VAL A 496 -21.46 4.07 -8.69
CA VAL A 496 -22.57 4.22 -7.75
C VAL A 496 -22.42 3.21 -6.64
N ALA A 497 -22.58 3.64 -5.40
CA ALA A 497 -22.48 2.76 -4.24
C ALA A 497 -23.55 3.12 -3.21
N ILE A 498 -23.97 2.12 -2.46
CA ILE A 498 -24.87 2.27 -1.33
C ILE A 498 -24.34 1.44 -0.15
N LEU A 499 -24.39 2.01 1.02
CA LEU A 499 -24.13 1.33 2.28
C LEU A 499 -25.36 1.47 3.17
N LYS A 500 -25.71 0.39 3.86
CA LYS A 500 -26.74 0.36 4.89
C LYS A 500 -26.12 -0.13 6.20
N GLN A 501 -26.18 0.70 7.21
CA GLN A 501 -25.92 0.29 8.57
C GLN A 501 -27.10 -0.54 9.08
N LEU A 502 -26.87 -1.86 9.25
CA LEU A 502 -27.88 -2.79 9.73
C LEU A 502 -28.01 -2.73 11.25
N THR A 503 -26.88 -2.58 11.92
CA THR A 503 -26.75 -2.31 13.36
C THR A 503 -25.52 -1.41 13.57
N ASP A 504 -25.29 -0.92 14.76
CA ASP A 504 -24.08 -0.12 15.06
C ASP A 504 -22.76 -0.89 14.82
N LYS A 505 -22.84 -2.22 14.69
CA LYS A 505 -21.68 -3.12 14.54
C LYS A 505 -21.65 -3.88 13.22
N ILE A 506 -22.66 -3.77 12.37
CA ILE A 506 -22.79 -4.51 11.10
C ILE A 506 -23.28 -3.58 10.01
N THR A 507 -22.59 -3.59 8.87
CA THR A 507 -22.99 -2.86 7.67
C THR A 507 -23.01 -3.77 6.45
N ALA A 508 -23.94 -3.49 5.53
CA ALA A 508 -23.98 -4.09 4.21
C ALA A 508 -23.74 -3.00 3.16
N HIS A 509 -23.05 -3.33 2.08
CA HIS A 509 -22.82 -2.40 0.98
C HIS A 509 -22.97 -3.09 -0.38
N ALA A 510 -23.26 -2.30 -1.40
CA ALA A 510 -23.24 -2.71 -2.79
C ALA A 510 -22.72 -1.57 -3.66
N SER A 511 -22.03 -1.92 -4.75
CA SER A 511 -21.54 -0.93 -5.71
C SER A 511 -21.51 -1.46 -7.13
N VAL A 512 -21.60 -0.54 -8.09
CA VAL A 512 -21.31 -0.74 -9.49
C VAL A 512 -20.28 0.31 -9.89
N SER A 513 -19.16 -0.12 -10.44
CA SER A 513 -18.09 0.76 -10.89
C SER A 513 -17.57 0.36 -12.26
N SER A 514 -17.27 1.35 -13.08
CA SER A 514 -16.60 1.17 -14.37
C SER A 514 -15.19 1.72 -14.30
N GLY A 515 -14.30 1.11 -15.09
CA GLY A 515 -12.93 1.58 -15.22
C GLY A 515 -12.34 1.16 -16.55
N PHE A 516 -11.22 1.79 -16.85
CA PHE A 516 -10.43 1.47 -18.02
C PHE A 516 -8.96 1.45 -17.64
N SER A 517 -8.14 0.81 -18.49
CA SER A 517 -6.70 0.84 -18.36
C SER A 517 -6.09 0.87 -19.75
N PRO A 518 -5.47 1.99 -20.17
CA PRO A 518 -4.74 2.04 -21.43
C PRO A 518 -3.56 1.08 -21.39
N PRO A 519 -3.01 0.63 -22.52
CA PRO A 519 -1.71 0.01 -22.55
C PRO A 519 -0.68 0.91 -21.89
N THR A 520 0.28 0.31 -21.20
CA THR A 520 1.44 1.06 -20.70
C THR A 520 2.42 1.34 -21.85
N GLU A 521 3.33 2.31 -21.65
CA GLU A 521 4.38 2.57 -22.62
C GLU A 521 5.16 1.29 -23.00
N GLU A 522 5.58 0.49 -22.00
CA GLU A 522 6.33 -0.76 -22.20
C GLU A 522 5.51 -1.87 -22.91
N GLU A 523 4.19 -1.74 -23.03
CA GLU A 523 3.34 -2.64 -23.80
C GLU A 523 3.23 -2.16 -25.27
N ILE A 524 3.31 -0.87 -25.50
CA ILE A 524 3.32 -0.25 -26.83
C ILE A 524 4.72 -0.32 -27.44
N LEU A 525 5.76 0.05 -26.68
CA LEU A 525 7.17 0.00 -27.07
C LEU A 525 7.85 -1.14 -26.31
N THR A 526 8.03 -2.28 -26.97
CA THR A 526 8.64 -3.46 -26.36
C THR A 526 10.15 -3.30 -26.18
N SER A 527 10.78 -4.08 -25.30
CA SER A 527 12.20 -3.95 -24.96
C SER A 527 13.15 -4.18 -26.15
N ASP A 528 12.71 -4.89 -27.19
CA ASP A 528 13.46 -5.05 -28.45
C ASP A 528 13.25 -3.90 -29.44
N GLY A 529 12.48 -2.88 -29.03
CA GLY A 529 12.22 -1.68 -29.81
C GLY A 529 11.12 -1.80 -30.87
N GLN A 530 10.27 -2.86 -30.81
CA GLN A 530 9.12 -2.96 -31.68
C GLN A 530 7.96 -2.11 -31.16
N LEU A 531 7.17 -1.54 -32.08
CA LEU A 531 5.93 -0.82 -31.74
C LEU A 531 4.72 -1.70 -31.96
N ASN A 532 3.84 -1.72 -30.96
CA ASN A 532 2.55 -2.39 -30.99
C ASN A 532 1.44 -1.35 -31.11
N GLU A 533 1.12 -0.95 -32.33
CA GLU A 533 0.19 0.13 -32.65
C GLU A 533 -1.27 -0.25 -32.44
N ASP A 534 -1.60 -1.56 -32.45
CA ASP A 534 -2.96 -2.07 -32.45
C ASP A 534 -3.56 -2.23 -31.05
N LEU A 535 -2.78 -2.00 -29.98
CA LEU A 535 -3.27 -2.16 -28.60
C LEU A 535 -4.35 -1.15 -28.25
N GLU A 536 -5.48 -1.68 -27.75
CA GLU A 536 -6.61 -0.92 -27.25
C GLU A 536 -6.67 -0.96 -25.71
N ALA A 537 -7.32 0.05 -25.12
CA ALA A 537 -7.51 0.13 -23.67
C ALA A 537 -8.49 -0.95 -23.17
N GLU A 538 -8.13 -1.64 -22.10
CA GLU A 538 -9.06 -2.50 -21.37
C GLU A 538 -10.21 -1.66 -20.77
N LYS A 539 -11.44 -2.19 -20.82
CA LYS A 539 -12.63 -1.56 -20.23
C LYS A 539 -13.42 -2.59 -19.43
N GLY A 540 -13.79 -2.24 -18.20
CA GLY A 540 -14.47 -3.20 -17.35
C GLY A 540 -15.54 -2.59 -16.46
N THR A 541 -16.57 -3.40 -16.16
CA THR A 541 -17.61 -3.06 -15.18
C THR A 541 -17.63 -4.11 -14.08
N ASN A 542 -17.52 -3.63 -12.83
CA ASN A 542 -17.54 -4.44 -11.62
C ASN A 542 -18.85 -4.23 -10.86
N TYR A 543 -19.48 -5.32 -10.48
CA TYR A 543 -20.62 -5.38 -9.56
C TYR A 543 -20.17 -6.05 -8.28
N GLU A 544 -20.49 -5.46 -7.15
CA GLU A 544 -19.97 -5.89 -5.86
C GLU A 544 -21.04 -5.75 -4.78
N ALA A 545 -21.11 -6.72 -3.88
CA ALA A 545 -21.92 -6.63 -2.68
C ALA A 545 -21.16 -7.28 -1.51
N GLY A 546 -21.25 -6.67 -0.33
CA GLY A 546 -20.52 -7.16 0.84
C GLY A 546 -21.26 -6.87 2.15
N ILE A 547 -20.83 -7.60 3.17
CA ILE A 547 -21.23 -7.42 4.55
C ILE A 547 -20.00 -7.45 5.43
N ARG A 548 -19.89 -6.48 6.33
CA ARG A 548 -18.81 -6.43 7.31
C ARG A 548 -19.34 -6.11 8.69
N GLY A 549 -18.60 -6.55 9.70
CA GLY A 549 -19.02 -6.32 11.06
C GLY A 549 -17.94 -6.54 12.11
N SER A 550 -18.22 -6.00 13.30
CA SER A 550 -17.41 -6.11 14.50
C SER A 550 -18.32 -6.53 15.65
N LEU A 551 -18.23 -7.79 16.06
CA LEU A 551 -19.11 -8.43 17.05
C LEU A 551 -18.36 -8.81 18.33
N ALA A 552 -19.10 -9.25 19.35
CA ALA A 552 -18.54 -9.73 20.62
C ALA A 552 -17.58 -8.70 21.25
N ASP A 553 -18.00 -7.43 21.34
CA ASP A 553 -17.19 -6.30 21.83
C ASP A 553 -15.87 -6.16 21.08
N SER A 554 -15.98 -6.17 19.75
CA SER A 554 -14.87 -6.05 18.79
C SER A 554 -13.87 -7.23 18.79
N ARG A 555 -14.22 -8.33 19.48
CA ARG A 555 -13.39 -9.54 19.44
C ARG A 555 -13.48 -10.29 18.12
N PHE A 556 -14.62 -10.26 17.45
CA PHE A 556 -14.83 -10.91 16.16
C PHE A 556 -15.08 -9.86 15.07
N ASN A 557 -14.13 -9.72 14.17
CA ASN A 557 -14.21 -8.85 13.01
C ASN A 557 -14.29 -9.70 11.75
N PHE A 558 -15.17 -9.32 10.82
CA PHE A 558 -15.31 -10.00 9.55
C PHE A 558 -15.65 -9.02 8.42
N ASP A 559 -15.22 -9.36 7.20
CA ASP A 559 -15.59 -8.71 5.95
C ASP A 559 -15.76 -9.80 4.89
N VAL A 560 -16.90 -9.85 4.22
CA VAL A 560 -17.23 -10.81 3.16
C VAL A 560 -17.76 -10.04 1.99
N VAL A 561 -17.11 -10.19 0.83
CA VAL A 561 -17.45 -9.49 -0.41
C VAL A 561 -17.59 -10.49 -1.54
N GLY A 562 -18.73 -10.45 -2.24
CA GLY A 562 -18.94 -11.12 -3.52
C GLY A 562 -18.80 -10.11 -4.65
N PHE A 563 -18.16 -10.49 -5.75
CA PHE A 563 -18.00 -9.61 -6.91
C PHE A 563 -18.17 -10.34 -8.23
N TYR A 564 -18.54 -9.56 -9.26
CA TYR A 564 -18.62 -9.97 -10.65
C TYR A 564 -18.01 -8.86 -11.52
N PHE A 565 -16.89 -9.16 -12.18
CA PHE A 565 -16.16 -8.21 -13.02
C PHE A 565 -16.13 -8.74 -14.47
N ASN A 566 -16.60 -7.92 -15.39
CA ASN A 566 -16.60 -8.19 -16.82
C ASN A 566 -15.61 -7.22 -17.48
N LEU A 567 -14.49 -7.76 -17.98
CA LEU A 567 -13.42 -7.00 -18.61
C LEU A 567 -13.41 -7.31 -20.12
N LYS A 568 -13.39 -6.27 -20.94
CA LYS A 568 -13.30 -6.30 -22.40
C LYS A 568 -11.95 -5.78 -22.86
N GLU A 569 -11.56 -6.13 -24.08
CA GLU A 569 -10.28 -5.76 -24.68
C GLU A 569 -9.12 -6.15 -23.74
N THR A 570 -9.23 -7.30 -23.10
CA THR A 570 -8.24 -7.78 -22.13
C THR A 570 -6.89 -7.93 -22.79
N ILE A 571 -5.88 -7.27 -22.21
CA ILE A 571 -4.48 -7.39 -22.68
C ILE A 571 -3.85 -8.61 -22.04
N VAL A 572 -3.24 -9.46 -22.85
CA VAL A 572 -2.45 -10.62 -22.41
C VAL A 572 -1.01 -10.47 -22.87
N SER A 573 -0.08 -10.93 -22.02
CA SER A 573 1.32 -11.02 -22.38
C SER A 573 1.67 -12.44 -22.83
N GLN A 574 2.58 -12.53 -23.79
CA GLN A 574 3.22 -13.76 -24.22
C GLN A 574 4.71 -13.51 -24.37
N GLN A 575 5.54 -14.53 -24.33
CA GLN A 575 6.96 -14.39 -24.65
C GLN A 575 7.21 -14.93 -26.07
N ASP A 576 8.00 -14.20 -26.83
CA ASP A 576 8.52 -14.64 -28.13
C ASP A 576 9.75 -15.57 -27.97
N VAL A 577 10.37 -15.95 -29.10
CA VAL A 577 11.55 -16.83 -29.13
C VAL A 577 12.76 -16.23 -28.40
N SER A 578 12.85 -14.92 -28.31
CA SER A 578 13.91 -14.16 -27.60
C SER A 578 13.58 -13.97 -26.11
N SER A 579 12.38 -14.42 -25.67
CA SER A 579 11.79 -14.18 -24.34
C SER A 579 11.43 -12.72 -24.09
N VAL A 580 11.28 -11.92 -25.14
CA VAL A 580 10.70 -10.59 -25.10
C VAL A 580 9.20 -10.70 -24.86
N ALA A 581 8.65 -9.86 -23.99
CA ALA A 581 7.22 -9.81 -23.75
C ALA A 581 6.52 -9.10 -24.92
N VAL A 582 5.57 -9.78 -25.53
CA VAL A 582 4.71 -9.25 -26.59
C VAL A 582 3.27 -9.21 -26.08
N PHE A 583 2.56 -8.13 -26.36
CA PHE A 583 1.23 -7.86 -25.83
C PHE A 583 0.18 -7.83 -26.94
N ARG A 584 -1.03 -8.26 -26.62
CA ARG A 584 -2.17 -8.15 -27.53
C ARG A 584 -3.49 -8.14 -26.78
N ASN A 585 -4.50 -7.51 -27.37
CA ASN A 585 -5.85 -7.63 -26.89
C ASN A 585 -6.41 -9.02 -27.26
N VAL A 586 -7.11 -9.61 -26.28
CA VAL A 586 -7.93 -10.79 -26.47
C VAL A 586 -9.34 -10.45 -26.00
N GLY A 587 -10.37 -10.83 -26.71
CA GLY A 587 -11.78 -10.53 -26.48
C GLY A 587 -12.18 -10.07 -25.08
N SER A 588 -12.70 -10.97 -24.25
CA SER A 588 -13.18 -10.58 -22.92
C SER A 588 -12.94 -11.65 -21.86
N THR A 589 -12.87 -11.22 -20.60
CA THR A 589 -12.83 -12.12 -19.44
C THR A 589 -14.01 -11.90 -18.51
N ARG A 590 -14.41 -12.96 -17.81
CA ARG A 590 -15.42 -12.94 -16.77
C ARG A 590 -14.80 -13.42 -15.47
N GLN A 591 -14.76 -12.53 -14.50
CA GLN A 591 -14.11 -12.75 -13.21
C GLN A 591 -15.16 -12.62 -12.10
N LYS A 592 -15.46 -13.72 -11.42
CA LYS A 592 -16.38 -13.71 -10.27
C LYS A 592 -15.76 -14.43 -9.10
N GLY A 593 -15.99 -13.94 -7.91
CA GLY A 593 -15.37 -14.51 -6.73
C GLY A 593 -16.00 -14.07 -5.43
N VAL A 594 -15.47 -14.64 -4.35
CA VAL A 594 -15.79 -14.29 -2.97
C VAL A 594 -14.48 -14.05 -2.24
N GLU A 595 -14.42 -12.96 -1.54
CA GLU A 595 -13.32 -12.54 -0.68
C GLU A 595 -13.80 -12.47 0.75
N THR A 596 -13.07 -13.09 1.67
CA THR A 596 -13.43 -13.12 3.10
C THR A 596 -12.22 -12.84 3.94
N SER A 597 -12.34 -11.95 4.91
CA SER A 597 -11.39 -11.79 6.01
C SER A 597 -12.10 -11.94 7.34
N MET A 598 -11.46 -12.62 8.29
CA MET A 598 -11.97 -12.85 9.65
C MET A 598 -10.83 -12.74 10.64
N ALA A 599 -11.11 -12.16 11.81
CA ALA A 599 -10.19 -12.15 12.92
C ALA A 599 -10.97 -12.34 14.23
N TYR A 600 -10.44 -13.18 15.10
CA TYR A 600 -11.03 -13.42 16.41
C TYR A 600 -9.98 -13.26 17.50
N THR A 601 -10.21 -12.33 18.40
CA THR A 601 -9.39 -12.11 19.60
C THR A 601 -9.92 -12.98 20.74
N LEU A 602 -9.28 -14.13 20.93
CA LEU A 602 -9.62 -15.07 21.98
C LEU A 602 -9.35 -14.48 23.37
N LEU A 603 -8.22 -13.80 23.50
CA LEU A 603 -7.79 -13.16 24.73
C LEU A 603 -7.17 -11.80 24.43
N ASN A 604 -7.56 -10.79 25.19
CA ASN A 604 -6.92 -9.47 25.24
C ASN A 604 -6.97 -9.02 26.71
N GLN A 605 -5.97 -9.42 27.47
CA GLN A 605 -5.85 -9.16 28.90
C GLN A 605 -4.43 -8.72 29.23
N PRO A 606 -4.11 -7.47 28.96
CA PRO A 606 -2.75 -6.94 29.04
C PRO A 606 -2.06 -7.11 30.42
N THR A 607 -2.84 -7.25 31.51
CA THR A 607 -2.32 -7.43 32.85
C THR A 607 -1.97 -8.89 33.21
N GLN A 608 -2.44 -9.86 32.40
CA GLN A 608 -2.17 -11.28 32.64
C GLN A 608 -0.87 -11.73 31.94
N THR A 609 -0.33 -12.89 32.39
CA THR A 609 0.87 -13.48 31.81
C THR A 609 0.74 -13.66 30.31
N LEU A 610 -0.38 -14.17 29.82
CA LEU A 610 -0.80 -14.18 28.42
C LEU A 610 -1.62 -12.92 28.16
N SER A 611 -1.07 -11.96 27.41
CA SER A 611 -1.70 -10.66 27.20
C SER A 611 -2.59 -10.59 25.96
N LEU A 612 -2.20 -11.30 24.87
CA LEU A 612 -2.96 -11.36 23.62
C LEU A 612 -2.91 -12.75 23.03
N LEU A 613 -4.07 -13.22 22.57
CA LEU A 613 -4.18 -14.37 21.68
C LEU A 613 -5.24 -14.04 20.61
N LYS A 614 -4.80 -13.92 19.34
CA LYS A 614 -5.64 -13.57 18.20
C LYS A 614 -5.42 -14.59 17.08
N VAL A 615 -6.48 -15.08 16.49
CA VAL A 615 -6.46 -15.87 15.27
C VAL A 615 -7.10 -15.07 14.15
N TRP A 616 -6.59 -15.21 12.93
CA TRP A 616 -7.12 -14.52 11.77
C TRP A 616 -6.98 -15.36 10.52
N ALA A 617 -7.83 -15.13 9.55
CA ALA A 617 -7.79 -15.81 8.26
C ALA A 617 -8.34 -14.91 7.16
N SER A 618 -7.79 -15.06 5.96
CA SER A 618 -8.33 -14.56 4.72
C SER A 618 -8.53 -15.70 3.73
N TYR A 619 -9.61 -15.64 2.96
CA TYR A 619 -9.94 -16.61 1.94
C TYR A 619 -10.38 -15.91 0.67
N THR A 620 -9.90 -16.41 -0.46
CA THR A 620 -10.30 -15.97 -1.80
C THR A 620 -10.76 -17.15 -2.61
N TYR A 621 -11.96 -17.06 -3.17
CA TYR A 621 -12.44 -17.92 -4.23
C TYR A 621 -12.48 -17.15 -5.54
N SER A 622 -11.81 -17.66 -6.59
CA SER A 622 -11.70 -17.04 -7.91
C SER A 622 -12.22 -17.99 -8.99
N HIS A 623 -13.35 -17.65 -9.59
CA HIS A 623 -13.87 -18.34 -10.76
C HIS A 623 -13.73 -17.43 -11.99
N PHE A 624 -12.48 -17.33 -12.49
CA PHE A 624 -12.09 -16.44 -13.57
C PHE A 624 -11.90 -17.23 -14.86
N ARG A 625 -12.50 -16.75 -15.96
CA ARG A 625 -12.51 -17.41 -17.26
C ARG A 625 -12.37 -16.43 -18.39
N PHE A 626 -11.69 -16.82 -19.45
CA PHE A 626 -11.84 -16.19 -20.75
C PHE A 626 -13.29 -16.39 -21.24
N ARG A 627 -13.92 -15.33 -21.70
CA ARG A 627 -15.29 -15.37 -22.23
C ARG A 627 -15.27 -15.50 -23.75
N GLU A 628 -14.45 -14.69 -24.41
CA GLU A 628 -14.23 -14.65 -25.84
C GLU A 628 -12.74 -14.55 -26.07
N TYR A 629 -12.11 -15.60 -26.56
CA TYR A 629 -10.68 -15.62 -26.83
C TYR A 629 -10.32 -16.56 -27.96
N GLN A 630 -9.91 -15.99 -29.11
CA GLN A 630 -9.34 -16.70 -30.22
C GLN A 630 -7.83 -16.52 -30.30
N LYS A 631 -7.06 -17.61 -30.34
CA LYS A 631 -5.61 -17.63 -30.51
C LYS A 631 -5.27 -18.37 -31.82
N GLY A 632 -5.15 -17.58 -32.92
CA GLY A 632 -5.12 -18.17 -34.24
C GLY A 632 -6.43 -18.93 -34.52
N GLU A 633 -6.32 -20.21 -34.88
CA GLU A 633 -7.48 -21.07 -35.12
C GLU A 633 -8.05 -21.71 -33.83
N THR A 634 -7.39 -21.56 -32.69
CA THR A 634 -7.79 -22.19 -31.42
C THR A 634 -8.72 -21.31 -30.62
N ASP A 635 -9.91 -21.84 -30.31
CA ASP A 635 -10.83 -21.18 -29.37
C ASP A 635 -10.47 -21.54 -27.92
N LEU A 636 -10.08 -20.54 -27.14
CA LEU A 636 -9.74 -20.64 -25.72
C LEU A 636 -10.87 -20.15 -24.81
N SER A 637 -12.04 -19.84 -25.36
CA SER A 637 -13.21 -19.40 -24.59
C SER A 637 -13.60 -20.46 -23.55
N GLY A 638 -13.92 -20.02 -22.33
CA GLY A 638 -14.25 -20.89 -21.20
C GLY A 638 -13.04 -21.45 -20.43
N LYS A 639 -11.80 -21.33 -20.95
CA LYS A 639 -10.58 -21.71 -20.21
C LYS A 639 -10.42 -20.84 -18.95
N LYS A 640 -9.73 -21.39 -17.93
CA LYS A 640 -9.39 -20.65 -16.71
C LYS A 640 -8.43 -19.53 -17.05
N LEU A 641 -8.60 -18.39 -16.36
CA LEU A 641 -7.69 -17.26 -16.53
C LEU A 641 -6.29 -17.63 -16.03
N THR A 642 -5.29 -17.38 -16.87
CA THR A 642 -3.88 -17.66 -16.60
C THR A 642 -3.38 -16.86 -15.41
N GLY A 643 -2.56 -17.46 -14.56
CA GLY A 643 -1.95 -16.81 -13.40
C GLY A 643 -2.82 -16.71 -12.14
N VAL A 644 -4.04 -17.28 -12.14
CA VAL A 644 -4.98 -17.15 -11.03
C VAL A 644 -5.25 -18.49 -10.35
N ALA A 645 -4.98 -18.57 -9.04
CA ALA A 645 -5.37 -19.70 -8.21
C ALA A 645 -6.88 -19.66 -7.94
N PRO A 646 -7.63 -20.76 -8.15
CA PRO A 646 -9.05 -20.83 -7.82
C PRO A 646 -9.34 -20.62 -6.33
N HIS A 647 -8.49 -21.14 -5.46
CA HIS A 647 -8.57 -20.99 -4.01
C HIS A 647 -7.25 -20.50 -3.45
N ALA A 648 -7.31 -19.51 -2.58
CA ALA A 648 -6.18 -19.04 -1.79
C ALA A 648 -6.64 -18.78 -0.34
N VAL A 649 -5.81 -19.21 0.62
CA VAL A 649 -6.05 -19.02 2.06
C VAL A 649 -4.77 -18.51 2.70
N THR A 650 -4.87 -17.47 3.51
CA THR A 650 -3.82 -17.08 4.44
C THR A 650 -4.42 -17.02 5.84
N ALA A 651 -3.79 -17.68 6.79
CA ALA A 651 -4.27 -17.71 8.17
C ALA A 651 -3.10 -17.58 9.14
N GLY A 652 -3.36 -17.08 10.34
CA GLY A 652 -2.30 -16.90 11.32
C GLY A 652 -2.80 -16.81 12.75
N LEU A 653 -1.82 -16.80 13.64
CA LEU A 653 -1.99 -16.66 15.08
C LEU A 653 -0.98 -15.65 15.60
N ASP A 654 -1.48 -14.67 16.36
CA ASP A 654 -0.68 -13.69 17.08
C ASP A 654 -0.81 -13.97 18.58
N PHE A 655 0.33 -14.12 19.24
CA PHE A 655 0.43 -14.41 20.66
C PHE A 655 1.41 -13.42 21.29
N ASN A 656 0.98 -12.76 22.38
CA ASN A 656 1.82 -11.84 23.15
C ASN A 656 1.74 -12.17 24.65
N THR A 657 2.81 -11.89 25.36
CA THR A 657 2.87 -12.02 26.82
C THR A 657 3.18 -10.66 27.47
N ARG A 658 2.84 -10.54 28.74
CA ARG A 658 3.15 -9.36 29.55
C ARG A 658 4.64 -9.07 29.69
N VAL A 659 5.50 -10.09 29.62
CA VAL A 659 6.95 -9.92 29.69
C VAL A 659 7.56 -9.44 28.38
N GLY A 660 6.73 -9.31 27.31
CA GLY A 660 7.13 -8.84 25.99
C GLY A 660 7.50 -9.95 25.01
N LEU A 661 7.41 -11.22 25.39
CA LEU A 661 7.56 -12.33 24.44
C LEU A 661 6.37 -12.32 23.48
N TYR A 662 6.64 -12.45 22.18
CA TYR A 662 5.62 -12.55 21.13
C TYR A 662 5.93 -13.68 20.15
N LEU A 663 4.88 -14.25 19.57
CA LEU A 663 4.95 -15.25 18.50
C LEU A 663 3.91 -14.94 17.45
N ASN A 664 4.34 -14.86 16.19
CA ASN A 664 3.47 -14.77 15.02
C ASN A 664 3.64 -16.04 14.19
N LEU A 665 2.56 -16.76 13.94
CA LEU A 665 2.50 -17.89 13.02
C LEU A 665 1.66 -17.52 11.82
N THR A 666 2.09 -17.88 10.63
CA THR A 666 1.34 -17.65 9.38
C THR A 666 1.42 -18.87 8.49
N GLY A 667 0.29 -19.29 7.95
CA GLY A 667 0.17 -20.32 6.92
C GLY A 667 -0.45 -19.73 5.65
N ASN A 668 0.09 -20.07 4.50
CA ASN A 668 -0.41 -19.66 3.20
C ASN A 668 -0.64 -20.88 2.32
N TYR A 669 -1.85 -21.03 1.78
CA TYR A 669 -2.22 -22.04 0.78
C TYR A 669 -2.60 -21.35 -0.53
N ALA A 670 -2.10 -21.87 -1.63
CA ALA A 670 -2.55 -21.54 -2.97
C ALA A 670 -2.84 -22.82 -3.75
N ASP A 671 -3.99 -22.82 -4.42
CA ASP A 671 -4.36 -23.92 -5.33
C ASP A 671 -3.53 -23.88 -6.62
N ARG A 672 -3.64 -24.92 -7.44
CA ARG A 672 -2.97 -25.05 -8.74
C ARG A 672 -3.25 -23.83 -9.63
N ILE A 673 -2.19 -23.23 -10.19
CA ILE A 673 -2.27 -22.03 -11.04
C ILE A 673 -2.03 -22.40 -12.48
N PRO A 674 -2.95 -22.12 -13.45
CA PRO A 674 -2.68 -22.30 -14.86
C PRO A 674 -1.60 -21.30 -15.32
N LEU A 675 -0.57 -21.77 -16.02
CA LEU A 675 0.58 -20.97 -16.46
C LEU A 675 0.51 -20.57 -17.93
N ASN A 676 -0.40 -21.17 -18.69
CA ASN A 676 -0.66 -20.80 -20.08
C ASN A 676 -2.16 -20.74 -20.37
N ASP A 677 -2.53 -20.02 -21.42
CA ASP A 677 -3.92 -19.75 -21.78
C ASP A 677 -4.66 -21.00 -22.20
N GLU A 678 -3.97 -21.99 -22.75
CA GLU A 678 -4.49 -23.31 -23.12
C GLU A 678 -4.83 -24.17 -21.90
N ASN A 679 -4.38 -23.79 -20.69
CA ASN A 679 -4.49 -24.51 -19.42
C ASN A 679 -3.87 -25.93 -19.48
N THR A 680 -2.78 -26.10 -20.20
CA THR A 680 -2.04 -27.35 -20.31
C THR A 680 -0.91 -27.49 -19.29
N VAL A 681 -0.40 -26.36 -18.78
CA VAL A 681 0.68 -26.31 -17.79
C VAL A 681 0.18 -25.61 -16.52
N TYR A 682 0.52 -26.19 -15.37
CA TYR A 682 0.12 -25.68 -14.06
C TYR A 682 1.30 -25.64 -13.10
N ALA A 683 1.37 -24.58 -12.28
CA ALA A 683 2.09 -24.65 -11.03
C ALA A 683 1.31 -25.53 -10.03
N THR A 684 2.01 -26.31 -9.23
CA THR A 684 1.41 -27.15 -8.19
C THR A 684 0.80 -26.31 -7.08
N SER A 685 -0.21 -26.84 -6.40
CA SER A 685 -0.69 -26.26 -5.14
C SER A 685 0.37 -26.41 -4.07
N TYR A 686 0.40 -25.48 -3.12
CA TYR A 686 1.37 -25.49 -2.03
C TYR A 686 0.78 -25.00 -0.71
N VAL A 687 1.40 -25.41 0.40
CA VAL A 687 1.17 -24.89 1.75
C VAL A 687 2.50 -24.46 2.35
N VAL A 688 2.67 -23.19 2.59
CA VAL A 688 3.89 -22.62 3.19
C VAL A 688 3.54 -22.02 4.55
N ALA A 689 4.30 -22.39 5.57
CA ALA A 689 4.18 -21.82 6.91
C ALA A 689 5.41 -20.98 7.25
N ALA A 690 5.20 -19.94 8.07
CA ALA A 690 6.26 -19.09 8.62
C ALA A 690 6.00 -18.82 10.11
N ALA A 691 7.07 -18.60 10.85
CA ALA A 691 7.02 -18.27 12.26
C ALA A 691 8.02 -17.16 12.59
N LYS A 692 7.61 -16.19 13.42
CA LYS A 692 8.48 -15.17 14.01
C LYS A 692 8.28 -15.16 15.52
N LEU A 693 9.35 -15.36 16.27
CA LEU A 693 9.39 -15.29 17.72
C LEU A 693 10.29 -14.14 18.13
N GLY A 694 9.89 -13.36 19.10
CA GLY A 694 10.73 -12.27 19.60
C GLY A 694 10.40 -11.84 21.01
N LEU A 695 11.25 -10.95 21.51
CA LEU A 695 11.11 -10.31 22.81
C LEU A 695 11.19 -8.79 22.62
N ARG A 696 10.09 -8.12 22.88
CA ARG A 696 10.00 -6.66 22.88
C ARG A 696 9.95 -6.16 24.32
N LYS A 697 10.91 -5.32 24.71
CA LYS A 697 11.03 -4.88 26.09
C LYS A 697 11.45 -3.42 26.19
N GLN A 698 10.82 -2.69 27.10
CA GLN A 698 11.27 -1.37 27.52
C GLN A 698 12.38 -1.53 28.58
N LEU A 699 13.51 -0.89 28.35
CA LEU A 699 14.68 -0.86 29.24
C LEU A 699 14.80 0.55 29.85
N GLY A 700 14.35 0.71 31.09
CA GLY A 700 14.24 2.01 31.73
C GLY A 700 13.19 2.93 31.07
N ALA A 701 13.37 4.25 31.15
CA ALA A 701 12.40 5.22 30.66
C ALA A 701 12.52 5.50 29.15
N HIS A 702 13.70 5.31 28.57
CA HIS A 702 14.03 5.83 27.25
C HIS A 702 14.35 4.78 26.20
N PHE A 703 14.73 3.55 26.58
CA PHE A 703 15.18 2.55 25.61
C PHE A 703 14.16 1.44 25.41
N GLY A 704 13.77 1.24 24.15
CA GLY A 704 13.01 0.07 23.69
C GLY A 704 13.93 -0.90 22.97
N LEU A 705 13.84 -2.19 23.29
CA LEU A 705 14.59 -3.28 22.65
C LEU A 705 13.60 -4.24 22.01
N ASP A 706 13.82 -4.61 20.75
CA ASP A 706 13.15 -5.74 20.09
C ASP A 706 14.21 -6.68 19.54
N VAL A 707 14.19 -7.95 19.99
CA VAL A 707 15.07 -9.01 19.49
C VAL A 707 14.19 -10.12 18.97
N PHE A 708 14.44 -10.58 17.77
CA PHE A 708 13.61 -11.59 17.12
C PHE A 708 14.41 -12.59 16.29
N GLY A 709 13.82 -13.75 16.09
CA GLY A 709 14.20 -14.74 15.11
C GLY A 709 12.99 -15.26 14.38
N GLY A 710 13.17 -15.67 13.15
CA GLY A 710 12.09 -16.20 12.33
C GLY A 710 12.57 -17.31 11.41
N VAL A 711 11.60 -18.07 10.94
CA VAL A 711 11.77 -19.11 9.94
C VAL A 711 10.68 -18.94 8.87
N ASP A 712 11.13 -18.93 7.64
CA ASP A 712 10.27 -18.90 6.47
C ASP A 712 10.27 -20.26 5.81
N ASN A 713 9.14 -20.57 5.16
CA ASN A 713 8.93 -21.90 4.59
C ASN A 713 9.25 -23.01 5.59
N LEU A 714 8.66 -22.94 6.79
CA LEU A 714 8.85 -23.92 7.88
C LEU A 714 8.53 -25.35 7.40
N THR A 715 7.61 -25.50 6.46
CA THR A 715 7.20 -26.77 5.85
C THR A 715 8.24 -27.34 4.89
N ASP A 716 9.25 -26.58 4.50
CA ASP A 716 10.26 -26.91 3.49
C ASP A 716 9.64 -27.28 2.13
N GLU A 717 8.57 -26.59 1.79
CA GLU A 717 7.81 -26.82 0.58
C GLU A 717 8.57 -26.32 -0.65
N LYS A 718 8.63 -27.15 -1.70
CA LYS A 718 9.15 -26.74 -3.00
C LYS A 718 8.04 -26.12 -3.82
N TYR A 719 8.06 -24.82 -3.97
CA TYR A 719 7.05 -24.07 -4.69
C TYR A 719 7.66 -23.00 -5.59
N SER A 720 6.86 -22.48 -6.49
CA SER A 720 7.25 -21.41 -7.40
C SER A 720 6.46 -20.16 -7.08
N LEU A 721 7.14 -19.03 -6.93
CA LEU A 721 6.58 -17.73 -6.60
C LEU A 721 6.89 -16.74 -7.72
N GLY A 722 5.86 -16.21 -8.40
CA GLY A 722 6.08 -15.27 -9.51
C GLY A 722 6.35 -15.97 -10.85
N ASN A 723 5.62 -17.04 -11.13
CA ASN A 723 5.74 -17.78 -12.38
C ASN A 723 5.61 -16.91 -13.63
N ASP A 724 6.37 -17.20 -14.66
CA ASP A 724 6.21 -16.61 -15.98
C ASP A 724 4.98 -17.18 -16.68
N LEU A 725 4.11 -16.27 -17.16
CA LEU A 725 2.87 -16.66 -17.82
C LEU A 725 3.11 -16.72 -19.35
N ASN A 726 2.52 -17.70 -20.02
CA ASN A 726 2.67 -17.90 -21.47
C ASN A 726 4.15 -17.90 -21.92
N ALA A 727 5.04 -18.48 -21.09
CA ALA A 727 6.48 -18.43 -21.28
C ALA A 727 6.93 -19.27 -22.48
N PHE A 728 7.82 -18.74 -23.29
CA PHE A 728 8.43 -19.46 -24.40
C PHE A 728 9.35 -20.58 -23.90
N GLY A 729 9.34 -21.70 -24.61
CA GLY A 729 10.23 -22.84 -24.34
C GLY A 729 9.96 -23.53 -23.00
N GLY A 730 8.76 -23.38 -22.44
CA GLY A 730 8.35 -24.06 -21.21
C GLY A 730 9.01 -23.52 -19.93
N ARG A 731 9.60 -22.34 -19.95
CA ARG A 731 10.31 -21.73 -18.81
C ARG A 731 9.37 -20.96 -17.91
N PHE A 732 8.43 -21.65 -17.30
CA PHE A 732 7.38 -21.05 -16.47
C PHE A 732 7.78 -20.80 -15.02
N PHE A 733 8.75 -21.56 -14.48
CA PHE A 733 8.93 -21.69 -13.04
C PHE A 733 9.98 -20.71 -12.49
N GLN A 734 9.61 -20.00 -11.45
CA GLN A 734 10.50 -19.14 -10.65
C GLN A 734 10.55 -19.73 -9.23
N PRO A 735 11.53 -20.60 -8.93
CA PRO A 735 11.64 -21.26 -7.62
C PRO A 735 11.73 -20.27 -6.48
N ALA A 736 10.90 -20.49 -5.44
CA ALA A 736 10.99 -19.78 -4.18
C ALA A 736 12.05 -20.41 -3.26
N PRO A 737 12.56 -19.66 -2.28
CA PRO A 737 13.52 -20.20 -1.30
C PRO A 737 12.98 -21.40 -0.53
N ASP A 738 13.84 -22.40 -0.28
CA ASP A 738 13.63 -23.48 0.68
C ASP A 738 13.48 -22.89 2.09
N ARG A 739 13.30 -23.75 3.11
CA ARG A 739 13.30 -23.30 4.52
C ARG A 739 14.53 -22.45 4.80
N ASN A 740 14.28 -21.24 5.30
CA ASN A 740 15.35 -20.29 5.60
C ASN A 740 15.09 -19.55 6.91
N TYR A 741 16.15 -19.06 7.52
CA TYR A 741 16.15 -18.47 8.84
C TYR A 741 16.63 -17.04 8.79
N TYR A 742 16.07 -16.21 9.66
CA TYR A 742 16.51 -14.83 9.87
C TYR A 742 16.43 -14.45 11.33
N GLY A 743 17.16 -13.42 11.71
CA GLY A 743 17.07 -12.83 13.03
C GLY A 743 17.47 -11.37 13.01
N GLY A 744 17.03 -10.64 14.01
CA GLY A 744 17.30 -9.22 14.07
C GLY A 744 17.23 -8.65 15.47
N ILE A 745 17.71 -7.42 15.57
CA ILE A 745 17.66 -6.60 16.76
C ILE A 745 17.33 -5.16 16.36
N SER A 746 16.44 -4.52 17.09
CA SER A 746 16.18 -3.09 17.01
C SER A 746 16.31 -2.45 18.39
N LEU A 747 16.96 -1.31 18.43
CA LEU A 747 17.11 -0.48 19.62
C LEU A 747 16.50 0.89 19.32
N LYS A 748 15.48 1.26 20.09
CA LYS A 748 14.79 2.54 20.00
C LYS A 748 15.09 3.37 21.23
N TYR A 749 15.52 4.62 21.02
CA TYR A 749 15.66 5.64 22.07
C TYR A 749 14.52 6.63 21.92
N THR A 750 13.87 6.97 23.02
CA THR A 750 12.79 7.98 23.08
C THR A 750 13.09 9.00 24.18
N LEU A 751 13.20 10.27 23.82
CA LEU A 751 13.36 11.41 24.73
C LEU A 751 12.04 11.80 25.38
#